data_c57d0ea6e0ac55d10d04dc4de7db97b0
#
_entry.id   c57d0ea6e0ac55d10d04dc4de7db97b0
#
_cell.length_a   1.000
_cell.length_b   1.000
_cell.length_c   1.000
_cell.angle_alpha   90.00
_cell.angle_beta   90.00
_cell.angle_gamma   90.00
#
_symmetry.space_group_name_H-M   'P 1'
#
loop_
_entity.id
_entity.type
_entity.pdbx_description
1 polymer ?
#
loop_
_entity_poly.entity_id
_entity_poly.type
_entity_poly.pdbx_seq_one_letter_code
_entity_poly.pdbx_strand_id
1 'polypeptide(L)'
;MGISVKNNADTLIFHTPICAEASQIRLDATIEIASANFYCAIPTLRFGMGIFMSNICENYDVVVVGAGHAGCEAALACARLGLSTICFTVSCESIAMMPCNPNIGGSSKGHIVREVDALGGEMGKNIDATFIQSKMLNQSKGPAVHSLRAQADKAAYSQKMRMVMENTDNLLVRQAEVSEIIVENKVIKGVKTVSGAVYFAKAVILCTGVYLKARCIYGDVSYETGPNGLLPANHLTKSLIDNGIEVRRFKTGTPARVDKRSIDFSKMTEQFGDKRVVPFSFTTDPDSIQKEQVSCWLTYTNEETHKIIMDNIDRSPLFSGTIHGTGPRYCPSIEDKVVRFADKDRHQVFIEPEGLYTNEMYLGGMSSSMPEDVQYAMYKTVPGLEHVKIVRNAYAIEYDCISAIQLKLSLEFKNIRGLFAAGQINGSSGYEEAAGQGIIAGINAAMYIKNQSPLTLDRSESYIGVLIDDLVTKETLEPYRMMTSRAEYRLLLRQDNADLRLTKYGYQVGLINEERMNHVKEKEHLIQEEIERVKNVNIGTKDAVQALITSYGSSELTTGITLAELIKRPELSYQCLAAIDTQRPQLREEVAEQVNIHLKYEGYIDRQLRQVERFKKLENKIIPDSIDYNKINGLRKEAMQKLDKFRPHSIGQASRISGVSPADISVLLVYIAARK
;
A
#
# COMPACT_ATOMS: atom_id res chain seq x y z
N MET A 1 -2.44 -67.72 11.67
CA MET A 1 -1.31 -67.78 12.58
C MET A 1 -1.31 -66.50 13.40
N GLY A 2 -1.70 -66.68 14.64
CA GLY A 2 -1.75 -65.61 15.62
C GLY A 2 -0.46 -65.53 16.41
N ILE A 3 -0.05 -64.36 16.81
CA ILE A 3 0.93 -64.14 17.87
C ILE A 3 0.44 -63.02 18.77
N SER A 4 0.29 -63.41 20.03
CA SER A 4 -0.11 -62.64 21.20
C SER A 4 1.00 -61.68 21.65
N VAL A 5 0.60 -60.49 22.07
CA VAL A 5 1.45 -59.52 22.77
C VAL A 5 1.23 -59.67 24.28
N LYS A 6 2.30 -59.77 25.04
CA LYS A 6 2.31 -59.57 26.50
C LYS A 6 3.12 -58.34 26.84
N ASN A 7 2.50 -57.52 27.68
CA ASN A 7 3.12 -56.39 28.41
C ASN A 7 4.24 -56.88 29.36
N ASN A 8 5.27 -56.08 29.51
CA ASN A 8 5.95 -55.89 30.80
C ASN A 8 6.63 -54.51 30.82
N ALA A 9 6.29 -53.76 31.83
CA ALA A 9 6.95 -52.53 32.26
C ALA A 9 8.17 -52.90 33.10
N ASP A 10 9.32 -52.30 32.84
CA ASP A 10 10.41 -52.23 33.80
C ASP A 10 11.10 -50.84 33.72
N THR A 11 11.06 -50.20 34.88
CA THR A 11 11.66 -48.94 35.22
C THR A 11 13.15 -49.13 35.45
N LEU A 12 14.02 -48.43 34.70
CA LEU A 12 15.45 -48.36 34.96
C LEU A 12 15.80 -46.98 35.54
N ILE A 13 16.08 -46.96 36.84
CA ILE A 13 16.65 -45.82 37.58
C ILE A 13 18.17 -45.93 37.46
N PHE A 14 18.83 -44.93 36.93
CA PHE A 14 20.26 -44.73 37.03
C PHE A 14 20.58 -43.67 38.09
N HIS A 15 21.18 -44.12 39.18
CA HIS A 15 21.90 -43.27 40.14
C HIS A 15 23.33 -43.10 39.67
N THR A 16 23.83 -41.88 39.61
CA THR A 16 25.28 -41.61 39.64
C THR A 16 25.60 -40.63 40.76
N PRO A 17 26.68 -40.84 41.49
CA PRO A 17 26.97 -40.08 42.70
C PRO A 17 27.75 -38.78 42.41
N ILE A 18 27.46 -37.80 43.25
CA ILE A 18 28.15 -36.52 43.38
C ILE A 18 29.54 -36.81 43.97
N CYS A 19 30.59 -36.23 43.42
CA CYS A 19 31.82 -35.94 44.12
C CYS A 19 32.24 -34.50 43.88
N ALA A 20 32.31 -33.78 44.97
CA ALA A 20 32.85 -32.45 45.04
C ALA A 20 34.37 -32.49 45.16
N GLU A 21 35.09 -31.65 44.43
CA GLU A 21 36.36 -31.11 44.87
C GLU A 21 36.64 -29.77 44.17
N ALA A 22 36.81 -28.76 45.01
CA ALA A 22 37.24 -27.44 44.62
C ALA A 22 38.76 -27.39 44.59
N SER A 23 39.34 -26.97 43.50
CA SER A 23 40.73 -26.51 43.51
C SER A 23 40.88 -25.22 42.71
N GLN A 24 41.35 -24.19 43.44
CA GLN A 24 41.78 -22.91 42.95
C GLN A 24 42.89 -23.04 41.91
N ILE A 25 42.74 -22.46 40.76
CA ILE A 25 43.85 -22.13 39.86
C ILE A 25 43.78 -20.62 39.59
N ARG A 26 44.76 -19.88 40.15
CA ARG A 26 45.12 -18.53 39.68
C ARG A 26 45.91 -18.71 38.40
N LEU A 27 45.49 -18.01 37.35
CA LEU A 27 46.30 -17.76 36.16
C LEU A 27 46.33 -16.25 35.91
N ASP A 28 47.49 -15.66 36.24
CA ASP A 28 47.89 -14.36 35.73
C ASP A 28 48.28 -14.54 34.26
N ALA A 29 47.55 -13.91 33.36
CA ALA A 29 47.93 -13.76 31.96
C ALA A 29 47.68 -12.34 31.51
N THR A 30 48.72 -11.56 31.48
CA THR A 30 48.83 -10.28 30.75
C THR A 30 48.72 -10.60 29.24
N ILE A 31 47.66 -10.14 28.60
CA ILE A 31 47.55 -10.18 27.12
C ILE A 31 47.53 -8.71 26.67
N GLU A 32 48.56 -8.33 25.89
CA GLU A 32 48.58 -7.13 25.08
C GLU A 32 47.44 -7.17 24.05
N ILE A 33 46.54 -6.17 24.07
CA ILE A 33 45.47 -6.04 23.12
C ILE A 33 45.95 -5.19 21.94
N ALA A 34 46.21 -5.85 20.84
CA ALA A 34 46.28 -5.18 19.54
C ALA A 34 44.88 -4.74 19.10
N SER A 35 44.77 -3.50 18.70
CA SER A 35 43.55 -2.82 18.28
C SER A 35 42.85 -3.48 17.11
N ALA A 36 41.68 -4.07 17.36
CA ALA A 36 40.65 -4.33 16.35
C ALA A 36 39.25 -4.24 16.99
N ASN A 37 38.44 -3.40 16.41
CA ASN A 37 37.10 -2.99 16.87
C ASN A 37 36.24 -4.13 17.43
N PHE A 38 36.08 -4.18 18.75
CA PHE A 38 35.04 -4.95 19.42
C PHE A 38 34.30 -4.07 20.42
N TYR A 39 33.12 -3.57 20.04
CA TYR A 39 32.15 -3.05 21.00
C TYR A 39 31.17 -4.19 21.35
N CYS A 40 31.52 -4.99 22.32
CA CYS A 40 30.58 -5.78 23.10
C CYS A 40 30.81 -5.46 24.58
N ALA A 41 30.10 -4.45 25.09
CA ALA A 41 30.12 -4.13 26.51
C ALA A 41 29.26 -5.17 27.24
N ILE A 42 29.90 -6.01 28.07
CA ILE A 42 29.25 -6.93 28.99
C ILE A 42 28.74 -6.11 30.19
N PRO A 43 27.43 -6.05 30.43
CA PRO A 43 26.96 -5.48 31.71
C PRO A 43 27.15 -6.49 32.83
N THR A 44 27.68 -5.98 33.95
CA THR A 44 27.93 -6.67 35.21
C THR A 44 26.76 -7.53 35.68
N LEU A 45 27.07 -8.78 36.03
CA LEU A 45 26.22 -9.76 36.68
C LEU A 45 25.61 -9.25 37.99
N ARG A 46 24.27 -9.16 38.06
CA ARG A 46 23.51 -9.26 39.30
C ARG A 46 22.86 -10.63 39.35
N PHE A 47 23.24 -11.43 40.31
CA PHE A 47 22.56 -12.69 40.63
C PHE A 47 21.16 -12.40 41.19
N GLY A 48 20.14 -12.93 40.55
CA GLY A 48 18.77 -12.92 41.04
C GLY A 48 17.78 -13.31 39.93
N MET A 49 17.34 -14.56 39.94
CA MET A 49 16.35 -15.22 39.04
C MET A 49 16.70 -15.21 37.57
N GLY A 50 16.87 -16.42 37.00
CA GLY A 50 17.34 -16.67 35.64
C GLY A 50 16.47 -16.03 34.56
N ILE A 51 16.90 -14.89 34.07
CA ILE A 51 16.52 -14.40 32.75
C ILE A 51 17.50 -15.08 31.79
N PHE A 52 17.05 -16.04 31.01
CA PHE A 52 17.81 -16.54 29.88
C PHE A 52 18.02 -15.38 28.91
N MET A 53 19.18 -14.71 28.99
CA MET A 53 19.57 -13.76 27.96
C MET A 53 19.90 -14.56 26.70
N SER A 54 19.20 -14.30 25.60
CA SER A 54 19.56 -14.81 24.28
C SER A 54 20.94 -14.26 23.92
N ASN A 55 21.90 -15.13 23.63
CA ASN A 55 23.23 -14.75 23.16
C ASN A 55 23.27 -14.42 21.67
N ILE A 56 22.10 -14.34 20.98
CA ILE A 56 22.01 -14.02 19.56
C ILE A 56 22.19 -12.52 19.38
N CYS A 57 23.24 -12.16 18.65
CA CYS A 57 23.57 -10.79 18.29
C CYS A 57 24.07 -10.80 16.84
N GLU A 58 23.27 -10.25 15.93
CA GLU A 58 23.54 -10.24 14.50
C GLU A 58 23.55 -8.80 13.95
N ASN A 59 24.26 -8.59 12.82
CA ASN A 59 24.37 -7.28 12.17
C ASN A 59 23.85 -7.36 10.74
N TYR A 60 23.06 -6.38 10.39
CA TYR A 60 22.50 -6.16 9.05
C TYR A 60 22.66 -4.72 8.62
N ASP A 61 22.51 -4.42 7.36
CA ASP A 61 22.39 -3.04 6.90
C ASP A 61 21.00 -2.50 7.23
N VAL A 62 19.95 -3.31 6.97
CA VAL A 62 18.56 -2.91 7.16
C VAL A 62 17.79 -4.00 7.91
N VAL A 63 16.97 -3.56 8.87
CA VAL A 63 15.93 -4.37 9.50
C VAL A 63 14.57 -3.86 9.05
N VAL A 64 13.70 -4.75 8.55
CA VAL A 64 12.30 -4.47 8.24
C VAL A 64 11.41 -5.20 9.24
N VAL A 65 10.48 -4.50 9.88
CA VAL A 65 9.59 -5.05 10.91
C VAL A 65 8.17 -5.19 10.37
N GLY A 66 7.80 -6.41 9.99
CA GLY A 66 6.52 -6.77 9.38
C GLY A 66 6.65 -7.08 7.90
N ALA A 67 6.16 -8.24 7.46
CA ALA A 67 6.17 -8.72 6.08
C ALA A 67 4.77 -8.64 5.41
N GLY A 68 3.99 -7.59 5.71
CA GLY A 68 2.83 -7.19 4.92
C GLY A 68 3.26 -6.52 3.60
N HIS A 69 2.31 -5.98 2.82
CA HIS A 69 2.61 -5.38 1.51
C HIS A 69 3.69 -4.28 1.56
N ALA A 70 3.70 -3.44 2.61
CA ALA A 70 4.75 -2.45 2.80
C ALA A 70 6.11 -3.09 3.09
N GLY A 71 6.15 -4.07 3.98
CA GLY A 71 7.40 -4.72 4.36
C GLY A 71 8.01 -5.55 3.23
N CYS A 72 7.18 -6.22 2.42
CA CYS A 72 7.65 -6.93 1.23
C CYS A 72 8.34 -5.99 0.25
N GLU A 73 7.68 -4.89 -0.13
CA GLU A 73 8.27 -3.91 -1.07
C GLU A 73 9.52 -3.24 -0.49
N ALA A 74 9.51 -2.89 0.80
CA ALA A 74 10.67 -2.28 1.46
C ALA A 74 11.88 -3.24 1.54
N ALA A 75 11.64 -4.48 1.94
CA ALA A 75 12.70 -5.49 2.06
C ALA A 75 13.30 -5.87 0.70
N LEU A 76 12.44 -6.08 -0.30
CA LEU A 76 12.88 -6.37 -1.68
C LEU A 76 13.66 -5.19 -2.27
N ALA A 77 13.23 -3.95 -2.04
CA ALA A 77 13.95 -2.77 -2.51
C ALA A 77 15.36 -2.69 -1.89
N CYS A 78 15.48 -2.85 -0.56
CA CYS A 78 16.76 -2.81 0.13
C CYS A 78 17.70 -3.92 -0.35
N ALA A 79 17.23 -5.17 -0.42
CA ALA A 79 18.02 -6.32 -0.82
C ALA A 79 18.49 -6.24 -2.29
N ARG A 80 17.59 -5.85 -3.21
CA ARG A 80 17.92 -5.63 -4.64
C ARG A 80 18.89 -4.48 -4.87
N LEU A 81 18.95 -3.52 -3.94
CA LEU A 81 19.96 -2.46 -3.91
C LEU A 81 21.29 -2.89 -3.28
N GLY A 82 21.45 -4.19 -2.98
CA GLY A 82 22.70 -4.79 -2.50
C GLY A 82 22.94 -4.65 -0.99
N LEU A 83 21.90 -4.39 -0.19
CA LEU A 83 22.02 -4.25 1.26
C LEU A 83 21.63 -5.55 1.97
N SER A 84 22.45 -5.98 2.94
CA SER A 84 22.12 -7.10 3.83
C SER A 84 20.88 -6.73 4.65
N THR A 85 19.77 -7.43 4.39
CA THR A 85 18.44 -7.09 4.90
C THR A 85 17.83 -8.27 5.64
N ILE A 86 17.29 -8.03 6.83
CA ILE A 86 16.44 -8.99 7.53
C ILE A 86 15.02 -8.44 7.67
N CYS A 87 14.03 -9.27 7.32
CA CYS A 87 12.61 -8.93 7.45
C CYS A 87 11.95 -9.81 8.50
N PHE A 88 11.44 -9.21 9.56
CA PHE A 88 10.71 -9.90 10.63
C PHE A 88 9.22 -10.00 10.32
N THR A 89 8.63 -11.14 10.64
CA THR A 89 7.18 -11.36 10.60
C THR A 89 6.72 -12.16 11.81
N VAL A 90 5.50 -11.95 12.26
CA VAL A 90 4.89 -12.76 13.33
C VAL A 90 4.55 -14.18 12.85
N SER A 91 4.38 -14.36 11.54
CA SER A 91 4.18 -15.66 10.89
C SER A 91 4.63 -15.62 9.44
N CYS A 92 5.47 -16.55 9.01
CA CYS A 92 5.87 -16.70 7.61
C CYS A 92 4.69 -17.04 6.70
N GLU A 93 3.63 -17.64 7.23
CA GLU A 93 2.39 -17.93 6.50
C GLU A 93 1.54 -16.68 6.22
N SER A 94 1.88 -15.54 6.84
CA SER A 94 1.17 -14.26 6.67
C SER A 94 1.89 -13.25 5.78
N ILE A 95 2.95 -13.66 5.08
CA ILE A 95 3.67 -12.77 4.15
C ILE A 95 2.72 -12.30 3.05
N ALA A 96 2.62 -10.99 2.86
CA ALA A 96 1.70 -10.34 1.92
C ALA A 96 0.25 -10.83 2.03
N MET A 97 -0.17 -11.31 3.20
CA MET A 97 -1.54 -11.79 3.41
C MET A 97 -2.56 -10.67 3.14
N MET A 98 -3.69 -11.06 2.56
CA MET A 98 -4.81 -10.17 2.25
C MET A 98 -5.96 -10.41 3.26
N PRO A 99 -5.91 -9.88 4.48
CA PRO A 99 -6.88 -10.24 5.54
C PRO A 99 -8.27 -9.64 5.34
N CYS A 100 -8.40 -8.59 4.54
CA CYS A 100 -9.68 -7.98 4.20
C CYS A 100 -10.16 -8.49 2.83
N ASN A 101 -10.25 -7.61 1.83
CA ASN A 101 -10.76 -7.97 0.51
C ASN A 101 -9.74 -8.77 -0.31
N PRO A 102 -10.20 -9.62 -1.25
CA PRO A 102 -9.34 -10.40 -2.13
C PRO A 102 -8.94 -9.65 -3.41
N ASN A 103 -8.80 -8.33 -3.34
CA ASN A 103 -8.56 -7.51 -4.54
C ASN A 103 -7.28 -6.69 -4.45
N ILE A 104 -6.60 -6.55 -5.58
CA ILE A 104 -5.55 -5.56 -5.81
C ILE A 104 -6.04 -4.57 -6.87
N GLY A 105 -5.81 -3.28 -6.65
CA GLY A 105 -6.23 -2.22 -7.56
C GLY A 105 -7.62 -1.66 -7.25
N GLY A 106 -8.25 -1.08 -8.28
CA GLY A 106 -9.47 -0.29 -8.15
C GLY A 106 -9.19 1.21 -8.28
N SER A 107 -10.22 2.04 -8.14
CA SER A 107 -10.11 3.49 -8.35
C SER A 107 -8.98 4.11 -7.52
N SER A 108 -8.05 4.81 -8.16
CA SER A 108 -6.78 5.35 -7.64
C SER A 108 -5.74 4.30 -7.21
N LYS A 109 -6.15 3.12 -6.82
CA LYS A 109 -5.28 2.07 -6.31
C LYS A 109 -4.53 1.36 -7.44
N GLY A 110 -5.19 1.09 -8.58
CA GLY A 110 -4.53 0.59 -9.78
C GLY A 110 -3.40 1.52 -10.25
N HIS A 111 -3.55 2.84 -10.07
CA HIS A 111 -2.52 3.82 -10.35
C HIS A 111 -1.27 3.59 -9.46
N ILE A 112 -1.49 3.40 -8.15
CA ILE A 112 -0.38 3.15 -7.20
C ILE A 112 0.35 1.85 -7.55
N VAL A 113 -0.37 0.76 -7.87
CA VAL A 113 0.27 -0.52 -8.25
C VAL A 113 1.16 -0.35 -9.47
N ARG A 114 0.66 0.34 -10.51
CA ARG A 114 1.43 0.66 -11.72
C ARG A 114 2.65 1.54 -11.40
N GLU A 115 2.52 2.47 -10.47
CA GLU A 115 3.63 3.32 -10.02
C GLU A 115 4.67 2.54 -9.21
N VAL A 116 4.24 1.61 -8.35
CA VAL A 116 5.11 0.67 -7.62
C VAL A 116 5.90 -0.19 -8.61
N ASP A 117 5.23 -0.73 -9.62
CA ASP A 117 5.89 -1.51 -10.68
C ASP A 117 6.89 -0.65 -11.47
N ALA A 118 6.51 0.56 -11.86
CA ALA A 118 7.38 1.47 -12.60
C ALA A 118 8.67 1.85 -11.83
N LEU A 119 8.62 1.81 -10.50
CA LEU A 119 9.79 2.00 -9.63
C LEU A 119 10.62 0.72 -9.43
N GLY A 120 10.16 -0.44 -9.87
CA GLY A 120 10.83 -1.74 -9.72
C GLY A 120 10.27 -2.63 -8.61
N GLY A 121 9.06 -2.31 -8.10
CA GLY A 121 8.37 -3.11 -7.09
C GLY A 121 7.82 -4.44 -7.60
N GLU A 122 7.23 -5.21 -6.70
CA GLU A 122 6.83 -6.61 -6.95
C GLU A 122 5.32 -6.81 -7.01
N MET A 123 4.50 -5.96 -6.37
CA MET A 123 3.05 -6.15 -6.26
C MET A 123 2.37 -6.35 -7.62
N GLY A 124 2.76 -5.58 -8.65
CA GLY A 124 2.20 -5.69 -10.01
C GLY A 124 2.47 -7.06 -10.63
N LYS A 125 3.70 -7.55 -10.56
CA LYS A 125 4.10 -8.87 -11.07
C LYS A 125 3.43 -10.00 -10.30
N ASN A 126 3.32 -9.84 -8.96
CA ASN A 126 2.72 -10.84 -8.10
C ASN A 126 1.23 -11.04 -8.39
N ILE A 127 0.48 -9.93 -8.56
CA ILE A 127 -0.95 -10.03 -8.89
C ILE A 127 -1.17 -10.54 -10.32
N ASP A 128 -0.35 -10.14 -11.31
CA ASP A 128 -0.46 -10.66 -12.69
C ASP A 128 -0.29 -12.17 -12.74
N ALA A 129 0.57 -12.73 -11.88
CA ALA A 129 0.77 -14.18 -11.79
C ALA A 129 -0.39 -14.90 -11.06
N THR A 130 -1.13 -14.24 -10.18
CA THR A 130 -2.03 -14.88 -9.20
C THR A 130 -3.48 -14.40 -9.22
N PHE A 131 -3.82 -13.49 -10.14
CA PHE A 131 -5.22 -13.07 -10.30
C PHE A 131 -6.10 -14.21 -10.82
N ILE A 132 -7.38 -14.17 -10.44
CA ILE A 132 -8.44 -15.07 -10.92
C ILE A 132 -9.53 -14.33 -11.69
N GLN A 133 -9.57 -13.01 -11.61
CA GLN A 133 -10.38 -12.14 -12.48
C GLN A 133 -9.68 -10.78 -12.60
N SER A 134 -9.73 -10.17 -13.79
CA SER A 134 -9.21 -8.81 -14.05
C SER A 134 -10.27 -7.96 -14.74
N LYS A 135 -10.34 -6.69 -14.36
CA LYS A 135 -11.30 -5.73 -14.92
C LYS A 135 -10.74 -4.31 -14.91
N MET A 136 -10.96 -3.60 -16.02
CA MET A 136 -10.74 -2.16 -16.11
C MET A 136 -11.99 -1.42 -15.64
N LEU A 137 -11.89 -0.68 -14.54
CA LEU A 137 -12.97 0.14 -14.00
C LEU A 137 -12.99 1.53 -14.64
N ASN A 138 -14.17 2.17 -14.61
CA ASN A 138 -14.39 3.55 -15.06
C ASN A 138 -14.11 3.81 -16.56
N GLN A 139 -14.16 2.80 -17.43
CA GLN A 139 -13.90 2.96 -18.88
C GLN A 139 -14.76 4.07 -19.51
N SER A 140 -16.00 4.22 -19.07
CA SER A 140 -16.92 5.26 -19.58
C SER A 140 -16.59 6.69 -19.09
N LYS A 141 -15.66 6.84 -18.14
CA LYS A 141 -15.35 8.15 -17.50
C LYS A 141 -14.05 8.79 -18.02
N GLY A 142 -13.41 8.17 -18.99
CA GLY A 142 -12.17 8.65 -19.60
C GLY A 142 -10.88 8.25 -18.86
N PRO A 143 -9.71 8.40 -19.53
CA PRO A 143 -8.44 7.79 -19.13
C PRO A 143 -7.88 8.30 -17.79
N ALA A 144 -8.24 9.51 -17.37
CA ALA A 144 -7.80 10.09 -16.10
C ALA A 144 -8.25 9.30 -14.85
N VAL A 145 -9.22 8.39 -15.00
CA VAL A 145 -9.77 7.59 -13.89
C VAL A 145 -9.93 6.11 -14.24
N HIS A 146 -9.48 5.68 -15.41
CA HIS A 146 -9.36 4.24 -15.74
C HIS A 146 -8.53 3.58 -14.65
N SER A 147 -8.99 2.47 -14.13
CA SER A 147 -8.34 1.83 -12.98
C SER A 147 -8.44 0.32 -13.08
N LEU A 148 -7.30 -0.35 -13.15
CA LEU A 148 -7.21 -1.79 -13.08
C LEU A 148 -7.64 -2.29 -11.71
N ARG A 149 -8.39 -3.39 -11.68
CA ARG A 149 -8.74 -4.16 -10.50
C ARG A 149 -8.61 -5.64 -10.82
N ALA A 150 -7.89 -6.37 -10.00
CA ALA A 150 -7.79 -7.81 -10.09
C ALA A 150 -8.28 -8.47 -8.80
N GLN A 151 -9.11 -9.52 -8.98
CA GLN A 151 -9.44 -10.46 -7.94
C GLN A 151 -8.27 -11.44 -7.80
N ALA A 152 -7.71 -11.56 -6.60
CA ALA A 152 -6.59 -12.46 -6.33
C ALA A 152 -7.08 -13.84 -5.84
N ASP A 153 -6.36 -14.90 -6.21
CA ASP A 153 -6.26 -16.06 -5.34
C ASP A 153 -5.37 -15.67 -4.16
N LYS A 154 -5.96 -15.48 -2.98
CA LYS A 154 -5.24 -14.96 -1.80
C LYS A 154 -4.13 -15.87 -1.33
N ALA A 155 -4.35 -17.18 -1.39
CA ALA A 155 -3.35 -18.17 -0.99
C ALA A 155 -2.17 -18.18 -1.97
N ALA A 156 -2.45 -18.22 -3.28
CA ALA A 156 -1.43 -18.17 -4.31
C ALA A 156 -0.65 -16.84 -4.29
N TYR A 157 -1.33 -15.70 -4.03
CA TYR A 157 -0.70 -14.39 -3.92
C TYR A 157 0.31 -14.32 -2.77
N SER A 158 -0.07 -14.78 -1.57
CA SER A 158 0.80 -14.83 -0.40
C SER A 158 1.98 -15.80 -0.62
N GLN A 159 1.70 -17.01 -1.12
CA GLN A 159 2.73 -18.02 -1.41
C GLN A 159 3.74 -17.54 -2.47
N LYS A 160 3.28 -16.89 -3.54
CA LYS A 160 4.14 -16.34 -4.59
C LYS A 160 5.05 -15.23 -4.04
N MET A 161 4.51 -14.29 -3.24
CA MET A 161 5.32 -13.24 -2.64
C MET A 161 6.34 -13.82 -1.66
N ARG A 162 5.96 -14.79 -0.83
CA ARG A 162 6.87 -15.49 0.05
C ARG A 162 8.03 -16.12 -0.73
N MET A 163 7.73 -16.84 -1.81
CA MET A 163 8.73 -17.44 -2.68
C MET A 163 9.70 -16.39 -3.24
N VAL A 164 9.19 -15.22 -3.67
CA VAL A 164 10.03 -14.13 -4.17
C VAL A 164 10.96 -13.60 -3.07
N MET A 165 10.44 -13.38 -1.86
CA MET A 165 11.26 -12.89 -0.75
C MET A 165 12.33 -13.89 -0.31
N GLU A 166 11.98 -15.16 -0.18
CA GLU A 166 12.91 -16.22 0.25
C GLU A 166 14.00 -16.52 -0.78
N ASN A 167 13.77 -16.22 -2.08
CA ASN A 167 14.75 -16.42 -3.16
C ASN A 167 15.44 -15.11 -3.61
N THR A 168 15.26 -14.01 -2.90
CA THR A 168 15.97 -12.76 -3.21
C THR A 168 17.28 -12.72 -2.45
N ASP A 169 18.38 -12.54 -3.18
CA ASP A 169 19.71 -12.37 -2.61
C ASP A 169 19.74 -11.23 -1.59
N ASN A 170 20.59 -11.35 -0.57
CA ASN A 170 20.76 -10.40 0.53
C ASN A 170 19.51 -10.20 1.42
N LEU A 171 18.47 -11.02 1.30
CA LEU A 171 17.26 -10.95 2.11
C LEU A 171 17.08 -12.23 2.96
N LEU A 172 17.01 -12.04 4.28
CA LEU A 172 16.58 -13.08 5.22
C LEU A 172 15.18 -12.76 5.73
N VAL A 173 14.25 -13.68 5.61
CA VAL A 173 12.94 -13.60 6.27
C VAL A 173 12.99 -14.41 7.57
N ARG A 174 12.58 -13.80 8.68
CA ARG A 174 12.62 -14.45 10.00
C ARG A 174 11.30 -14.29 10.74
N GLN A 175 10.78 -15.39 11.24
CA GLN A 175 9.61 -15.37 12.11
C GLN A 175 10.04 -15.05 13.55
N ALA A 176 9.72 -13.82 13.98
CA ALA A 176 9.85 -13.37 15.36
C ALA A 176 9.06 -12.06 15.56
N GLU A 177 8.58 -11.83 16.78
CA GLU A 177 8.02 -10.53 17.18
C GLU A 177 9.15 -9.61 17.66
N VAL A 178 9.24 -8.42 17.05
CA VAL A 178 10.12 -7.33 17.52
C VAL A 178 9.42 -6.60 18.66
N SER A 179 10.09 -6.49 19.81
CA SER A 179 9.57 -5.87 21.02
C SER A 179 10.11 -4.47 21.28
N GLU A 180 11.32 -4.17 20.80
CA GLU A 180 11.97 -2.90 21.10
C GLU A 180 12.76 -2.38 19.88
N ILE A 181 12.79 -1.06 19.73
CA ILE A 181 13.78 -0.36 18.89
C ILE A 181 14.93 0.11 19.78
N ILE A 182 16.15 -0.03 19.29
CA ILE A 182 17.36 0.39 19.97
C ILE A 182 17.79 1.74 19.39
N VAL A 183 17.71 2.80 20.19
CA VAL A 183 18.03 4.18 19.78
C VAL A 183 19.10 4.75 20.68
N GLU A 184 20.17 5.29 20.08
CA GLU A 184 21.23 5.98 20.80
C GLU A 184 21.48 7.37 20.18
N ASN A 185 21.46 8.41 20.97
CA ASN A 185 21.69 9.79 20.53
C ASN A 185 20.80 10.19 19.34
N LYS A 186 19.52 9.78 19.34
CA LYS A 186 18.54 10.00 18.25
C LYS A 186 18.92 9.33 16.91
N VAL A 187 19.70 8.27 16.96
CA VAL A 187 20.05 7.44 15.81
C VAL A 187 19.63 6.01 16.11
N ILE A 188 18.92 5.38 15.17
CA ILE A 188 18.59 3.96 15.26
C ILE A 188 19.87 3.10 15.26
N LYS A 189 19.89 2.04 16.06
CA LYS A 189 20.99 1.08 16.12
C LYS A 189 20.56 -0.34 15.82
N GLY A 190 19.25 -0.61 15.88
CA GLY A 190 18.71 -1.94 15.62
C GLY A 190 17.41 -2.19 16.35
N VAL A 191 17.11 -3.48 16.52
CA VAL A 191 15.90 -3.95 17.19
C VAL A 191 16.22 -5.10 18.14
N LYS A 192 15.29 -5.36 19.07
CA LYS A 192 15.31 -6.53 19.95
C LYS A 192 14.00 -7.29 19.79
N THR A 193 14.07 -8.60 19.77
CA THR A 193 12.89 -9.48 19.73
C THR A 193 12.41 -9.84 21.14
N VAL A 194 11.17 -10.33 21.23
CA VAL A 194 10.58 -10.81 22.50
C VAL A 194 11.44 -11.91 23.15
N SER A 195 12.12 -12.76 22.37
CA SER A 195 13.05 -13.77 22.85
C SER A 195 14.38 -13.21 23.41
N GLY A 196 14.59 -11.89 23.32
CA GLY A 196 15.79 -11.20 23.79
C GLY A 196 16.93 -11.12 22.78
N ALA A 197 16.80 -11.67 21.59
CA ALA A 197 17.81 -11.56 20.53
C ALA A 197 17.90 -10.12 20.02
N VAL A 198 19.12 -9.66 19.75
CA VAL A 198 19.43 -8.31 19.30
C VAL A 198 19.94 -8.35 17.85
N TYR A 199 19.38 -7.45 17.04
CA TYR A 199 19.74 -7.29 15.64
C TYR A 199 20.15 -5.84 15.40
N PHE A 200 21.43 -5.59 15.26
CA PHE A 200 21.95 -4.27 14.94
C PHE A 200 21.73 -3.95 13.47
N ALA A 201 21.39 -2.69 13.18
CA ALA A 201 21.20 -2.22 11.82
C ALA A 201 21.49 -0.73 11.68
N LYS A 202 21.91 -0.31 10.48
CA LYS A 202 22.10 1.10 10.13
C LYS A 202 20.78 1.81 9.87
N ALA A 203 19.75 1.07 9.41
CA ALA A 203 18.40 1.56 9.23
C ALA A 203 17.35 0.52 9.67
N VAL A 204 16.21 1.00 10.17
CA VAL A 204 15.05 0.17 10.53
C VAL A 204 13.80 0.74 9.87
N ILE A 205 12.98 -0.14 9.27
CA ILE A 205 11.72 0.23 8.62
C ILE A 205 10.57 -0.47 9.34
N LEU A 206 9.67 0.31 9.94
CA LEU A 206 8.49 -0.19 10.65
C LEU A 206 7.32 -0.38 9.66
N CYS A 207 6.88 -1.63 9.49
CA CYS A 207 5.80 -2.04 8.57
C CYS A 207 4.77 -2.92 9.27
N THR A 208 4.41 -2.61 10.51
CA THR A 208 3.66 -3.48 11.42
C THR A 208 2.17 -3.65 11.09
N GLY A 209 1.65 -2.90 10.12
CA GLY A 209 0.26 -3.06 9.65
C GLY A 209 -0.77 -2.84 10.77
N VAL A 210 -1.67 -3.81 10.95
CA VAL A 210 -2.74 -3.80 11.95
C VAL A 210 -2.40 -4.62 13.20
N TYR A 211 -1.14 -5.05 13.38
CA TYR A 211 -0.77 -6.01 14.41
C TYR A 211 -0.38 -5.38 15.76
N LEU A 212 -0.03 -4.06 15.78
CA LEU A 212 0.34 -3.39 17.03
C LEU A 212 -0.86 -3.29 17.96
N LYS A 213 -0.77 -3.96 19.13
CA LYS A 213 -1.86 -4.07 20.11
C LYS A 213 -3.21 -4.37 19.46
N ALA A 214 -3.21 -5.31 18.51
CA ALA A 214 -4.37 -5.68 17.75
C ALA A 214 -5.44 -6.34 18.62
N ARG A 215 -6.70 -5.90 18.44
CA ARG A 215 -7.88 -6.46 19.12
C ARG A 215 -9.02 -6.60 18.12
N CYS A 216 -9.51 -7.83 17.92
CA CYS A 216 -10.67 -8.12 17.09
C CYS A 216 -11.94 -8.13 17.96
N ILE A 217 -13.03 -7.51 17.45
CA ILE A 217 -14.26 -7.27 18.21
C ILE A 217 -15.48 -7.54 17.32
N TYR A 218 -16.44 -8.32 17.82
CA TYR A 218 -17.79 -8.43 17.26
C TYR A 218 -18.79 -8.75 18.37
N GLY A 219 -19.91 -8.02 18.43
CA GLY A 219 -20.83 -8.09 19.56
C GLY A 219 -20.09 -7.89 20.89
N ASP A 220 -20.38 -8.73 21.85
CA ASP A 220 -19.76 -8.70 23.18
C ASP A 220 -18.40 -9.41 23.24
N VAL A 221 -17.94 -9.97 22.11
CA VAL A 221 -16.72 -10.76 22.05
C VAL A 221 -15.53 -9.90 21.63
N SER A 222 -14.46 -9.97 22.40
CA SER A 222 -13.20 -9.26 22.14
C SER A 222 -12.00 -10.17 22.35
N TYR A 223 -11.12 -10.25 21.36
CA TYR A 223 -9.89 -11.04 21.43
C TYR A 223 -8.66 -10.17 21.15
N GLU A 224 -7.62 -10.31 21.97
CA GLU A 224 -6.29 -9.80 21.63
C GLU A 224 -5.66 -10.69 20.55
N THR A 225 -5.96 -10.39 19.30
CA THR A 225 -5.48 -11.13 18.13
C THR A 225 -5.35 -10.20 16.94
N GLY A 226 -4.42 -10.55 16.04
CA GLY A 226 -4.38 -10.00 14.68
C GLY A 226 -5.43 -10.63 13.76
N PRO A 227 -5.46 -10.25 12.48
CA PRO A 227 -6.37 -10.85 11.50
C PRO A 227 -6.19 -12.37 11.41
N ASN A 228 -7.30 -13.08 11.14
CA ASN A 228 -7.33 -14.54 10.97
C ASN A 228 -6.79 -15.35 12.16
N GLY A 229 -6.88 -14.81 13.38
CA GLY A 229 -6.40 -15.48 14.58
C GLY A 229 -4.88 -15.50 14.77
N LEU A 230 -4.14 -14.72 13.99
CA LEU A 230 -2.69 -14.59 14.15
C LEU A 230 -2.35 -13.81 15.42
N LEU A 231 -1.19 -14.11 16.01
CA LEU A 231 -0.73 -13.41 17.21
C LEU A 231 -0.58 -11.90 16.95
N PRO A 232 -1.01 -11.03 17.89
CA PRO A 232 -0.79 -9.60 17.81
C PRO A 232 0.67 -9.29 18.19
N ALA A 233 1.17 -8.10 17.80
CA ALA A 233 2.45 -7.58 18.22
C ALA A 233 2.24 -6.60 19.38
N ASN A 234 2.23 -7.10 20.61
CA ASN A 234 1.82 -6.31 21.78
C ASN A 234 2.96 -5.54 22.46
N HIS A 235 4.22 -5.86 22.17
CA HIS A 235 5.35 -5.38 22.94
C HIS A 235 5.99 -4.10 22.38
N LEU A 236 5.97 -3.88 21.06
CA LEU A 236 6.69 -2.80 20.41
C LEU A 236 6.13 -1.40 20.71
N THR A 237 4.82 -1.24 20.91
CA THR A 237 4.18 0.08 21.12
C THR A 237 4.83 0.84 22.30
N LYS A 238 5.13 0.15 23.40
CA LYS A 238 5.76 0.79 24.55
C LYS A 238 7.12 1.38 24.18
N SER A 239 7.95 0.62 23.48
CA SER A 239 9.28 1.09 23.03
C SER A 239 9.17 2.29 22.09
N LEU A 240 8.15 2.36 21.21
CA LEU A 240 7.92 3.53 20.37
C LEU A 240 7.60 4.77 21.21
N ILE A 241 6.70 4.66 22.19
CA ILE A 241 6.31 5.76 23.08
C ILE A 241 7.50 6.22 23.94
N ASP A 242 8.27 5.29 24.51
CA ASP A 242 9.45 5.59 25.34
C ASP A 242 10.53 6.35 24.54
N ASN A 243 10.59 6.17 23.22
CA ASN A 243 11.46 6.92 22.31
C ASN A 243 10.82 8.21 21.75
N GLY A 244 9.68 8.65 22.30
CA GLY A 244 9.04 9.92 21.96
C GLY A 244 8.22 9.90 20.66
N ILE A 245 7.81 8.72 20.19
CA ILE A 245 6.95 8.57 19.01
C ILE A 245 5.48 8.67 19.46
N GLU A 246 4.73 9.61 18.84
CA GLU A 246 3.29 9.77 19.06
C GLU A 246 2.53 8.61 18.41
N VAL A 247 1.79 7.87 19.23
CA VAL A 247 0.97 6.74 18.82
C VAL A 247 -0.51 7.11 18.90
N ARG A 248 -1.30 6.59 17.97
CA ARG A 248 -2.77 6.75 17.89
C ARG A 248 -3.44 5.39 17.76
N ARG A 249 -4.74 5.34 18.04
CA ARG A 249 -5.54 4.13 17.89
C ARG A 249 -6.55 4.27 16.80
N PHE A 250 -6.47 3.39 15.78
CA PHE A 250 -7.42 3.32 14.69
C PHE A 250 -8.17 2.00 14.69
N LYS A 251 -9.28 1.95 13.97
CA LYS A 251 -10.01 0.72 13.69
C LYS A 251 -10.21 0.52 12.20
N THR A 252 -10.31 -0.72 11.78
CA THR A 252 -10.85 -1.11 10.49
C THR A 252 -11.80 -2.31 10.70
N GLY A 253 -12.29 -2.91 9.62
CA GLY A 253 -13.15 -4.08 9.74
C GLY A 253 -13.13 -4.91 8.46
N THR A 254 -13.67 -6.10 8.56
CA THR A 254 -13.83 -7.02 7.43
C THR A 254 -15.21 -7.68 7.50
N PRO A 255 -15.85 -7.99 6.36
CA PRO A 255 -17.09 -8.76 6.35
C PRO A 255 -16.86 -10.25 6.61
N ALA A 256 -17.95 -10.98 6.80
CA ALA A 256 -17.92 -12.42 6.94
C ALA A 256 -17.39 -13.12 5.66
N ARG A 257 -16.90 -14.35 5.87
CA ARG A 257 -16.70 -15.34 4.80
C ARG A 257 -17.77 -16.39 4.91
N VAL A 258 -18.31 -16.78 3.77
CA VAL A 258 -19.42 -17.74 3.69
C VAL A 258 -19.07 -18.88 2.74
N ASP A 259 -19.71 -20.04 2.94
CA ASP A 259 -19.50 -21.20 2.11
C ASP A 259 -20.24 -21.04 0.76
N LYS A 260 -19.52 -21.10 -0.35
CA LYS A 260 -20.01 -21.01 -1.73
C LYS A 260 -21.22 -21.96 -1.97
N ARG A 261 -21.20 -23.15 -1.37
CA ARG A 261 -22.25 -24.17 -1.55
C ARG A 261 -23.59 -23.80 -0.91
N SER A 262 -23.60 -22.78 -0.05
CA SER A 262 -24.79 -22.25 0.62
C SER A 262 -25.42 -21.04 -0.06
N ILE A 263 -24.92 -20.66 -1.25
CA ILE A 263 -25.33 -19.46 -1.99
C ILE A 263 -26.17 -19.85 -3.20
N ASP A 264 -27.30 -19.18 -3.38
CA ASP A 264 -28.14 -19.29 -4.58
C ASP A 264 -27.76 -18.18 -5.58
N PHE A 265 -26.83 -18.47 -6.46
CA PHE A 265 -26.35 -17.52 -7.49
C PHE A 265 -27.41 -17.14 -8.52
N SER A 266 -28.49 -17.91 -8.68
CA SER A 266 -29.56 -17.59 -9.63
C SER A 266 -30.30 -16.29 -9.31
N LYS A 267 -30.21 -15.83 -8.04
CA LYS A 267 -30.81 -14.58 -7.55
C LYS A 267 -29.86 -13.38 -7.61
N MET A 268 -28.68 -13.54 -8.19
CA MET A 268 -27.62 -12.53 -8.23
C MET A 268 -27.25 -12.17 -9.66
N THR A 269 -26.67 -10.99 -9.84
CA THR A 269 -26.15 -10.56 -11.15
C THR A 269 -24.69 -10.94 -11.30
N GLU A 270 -24.37 -11.78 -12.25
CA GLU A 270 -23.01 -12.19 -12.54
C GLU A 270 -22.16 -11.03 -13.07
N GLN A 271 -20.93 -10.94 -12.59
CA GLN A 271 -19.95 -9.92 -12.95
C GLN A 271 -18.72 -10.58 -13.55
N PHE A 272 -18.61 -10.51 -14.88
CA PHE A 272 -17.48 -11.09 -15.63
C PHE A 272 -16.23 -10.19 -15.56
N GLY A 273 -15.06 -10.80 -15.67
CA GLY A 273 -13.82 -10.11 -16.00
C GLY A 273 -13.80 -9.61 -17.44
N ASP A 274 -12.81 -8.78 -17.77
CA ASP A 274 -12.59 -8.29 -19.13
C ASP A 274 -12.06 -9.43 -20.01
N LYS A 275 -12.54 -9.52 -21.25
CA LYS A 275 -12.08 -10.55 -22.22
C LYS A 275 -10.59 -10.43 -22.50
N ARG A 276 -10.10 -9.21 -22.62
CA ARG A 276 -8.68 -8.89 -22.76
C ARG A 276 -8.15 -8.37 -21.44
N VAL A 277 -7.17 -9.06 -20.88
CA VAL A 277 -6.52 -8.68 -19.64
C VAL A 277 -5.43 -7.65 -19.93
N VAL A 278 -5.50 -6.52 -19.22
CA VAL A 278 -4.40 -5.56 -19.16
C VAL A 278 -3.62 -5.87 -17.88
N PRO A 279 -2.33 -6.24 -17.96
CA PRO A 279 -1.55 -6.57 -16.76
C PRO A 279 -1.24 -5.33 -15.92
N PHE A 280 -0.95 -5.52 -14.65
CA PHE A 280 -0.48 -4.44 -13.77
C PHE A 280 0.99 -4.10 -14.00
N SER A 281 1.84 -5.11 -14.21
CA SER A 281 3.25 -4.88 -14.50
C SER A 281 3.46 -4.52 -15.96
N PHE A 282 4.30 -3.52 -16.20
CA PHE A 282 4.75 -3.16 -17.55
C PHE A 282 5.75 -4.17 -18.14
N THR A 283 6.16 -5.18 -17.35
CA THR A 283 7.03 -6.27 -17.82
C THR A 283 6.28 -7.57 -18.09
N THR A 284 4.98 -7.63 -17.77
CA THR A 284 4.14 -8.78 -18.10
C THR A 284 3.61 -8.64 -19.52
N ASP A 285 3.90 -9.62 -20.37
CA ASP A 285 3.36 -9.67 -21.72
C ASP A 285 1.85 -9.98 -21.66
N PRO A 286 0.97 -9.08 -22.15
CA PRO A 286 -0.48 -9.30 -22.16
C PRO A 286 -0.90 -10.56 -22.93
N ASP A 287 -0.20 -10.90 -24.00
CA ASP A 287 -0.54 -12.02 -24.88
C ASP A 287 -0.12 -13.37 -24.26
N SER A 288 0.76 -13.35 -23.24
CA SER A 288 1.11 -14.53 -22.45
C SER A 288 0.03 -14.96 -21.45
N ILE A 289 -0.93 -14.07 -21.16
CA ILE A 289 -1.96 -14.30 -20.15
C ILE A 289 -3.10 -15.12 -20.75
N GLN A 290 -3.06 -16.42 -20.52
CA GLN A 290 -4.10 -17.37 -20.93
C GLN A 290 -4.72 -18.00 -19.68
N LYS A 291 -5.67 -17.30 -19.05
CA LYS A 291 -6.37 -17.77 -17.84
C LYS A 291 -7.86 -17.75 -18.03
N GLU A 292 -8.54 -18.84 -17.70
CA GLU A 292 -9.98 -18.83 -17.47
C GLU A 292 -10.28 -18.01 -16.23
N GLN A 293 -11.17 -17.03 -16.37
CA GLN A 293 -11.50 -16.11 -15.28
C GLN A 293 -12.75 -16.57 -14.55
N VAL A 294 -12.76 -16.42 -13.23
CA VAL A 294 -13.94 -16.69 -12.39
C VAL A 294 -14.82 -15.45 -12.28
N SER A 295 -16.12 -15.65 -12.09
CA SER A 295 -17.06 -14.54 -11.89
C SER A 295 -17.14 -14.11 -10.43
N CYS A 296 -17.37 -12.82 -10.23
CA CYS A 296 -17.94 -12.26 -9.01
C CYS A 296 -19.45 -12.08 -9.19
N TRP A 297 -20.18 -11.82 -8.11
CA TRP A 297 -21.63 -11.71 -8.14
C TRP A 297 -22.08 -10.45 -7.39
N LEU A 298 -23.16 -9.84 -7.86
CA LEU A 298 -23.75 -8.65 -7.26
C LEU A 298 -25.17 -8.95 -6.78
N THR A 299 -25.43 -8.62 -5.54
CA THR A 299 -26.76 -8.59 -4.92
C THR A 299 -26.91 -7.32 -4.07
N TYR A 300 -27.98 -7.21 -3.29
CA TYR A 300 -28.30 -6.01 -2.53
C TYR A 300 -28.87 -6.36 -1.16
N THR A 301 -28.64 -5.52 -0.16
CA THR A 301 -29.46 -5.49 1.06
C THR A 301 -30.89 -5.03 0.72
N ASN A 302 -31.80 -5.16 1.65
CA ASN A 302 -33.20 -4.71 1.53
C ASN A 302 -33.68 -4.10 2.87
N GLU A 303 -34.93 -3.64 2.91
CA GLU A 303 -35.52 -3.01 4.10
C GLU A 303 -35.50 -3.93 5.31
N GLU A 304 -35.71 -5.24 5.11
CA GLU A 304 -35.67 -6.23 6.21
C GLU A 304 -34.24 -6.35 6.77
N THR A 305 -33.23 -6.37 5.91
CA THR A 305 -31.82 -6.31 6.32
C THR A 305 -31.55 -5.08 7.19
N HIS A 306 -32.03 -3.91 6.72
CA HIS A 306 -31.82 -2.64 7.42
C HIS A 306 -32.56 -2.61 8.76
N LYS A 307 -33.81 -3.16 8.80
CA LYS A 307 -34.61 -3.26 10.04
C LYS A 307 -33.89 -4.11 11.09
N ILE A 308 -33.38 -5.29 10.73
CA ILE A 308 -32.63 -6.16 11.65
C ILE A 308 -31.40 -5.41 12.21
N ILE A 309 -30.68 -4.69 11.39
CA ILE A 309 -29.53 -3.90 11.83
C ILE A 309 -29.95 -2.80 12.80
N MET A 310 -31.00 -2.06 12.49
CA MET A 310 -31.50 -0.96 13.33
C MET A 310 -32.10 -1.45 14.65
N ASP A 311 -32.82 -2.57 14.66
CA ASP A 311 -33.41 -3.18 15.85
C ASP A 311 -32.33 -3.71 16.85
N ASN A 312 -31.08 -3.85 16.38
CA ASN A 312 -29.92 -4.33 17.16
C ASN A 312 -28.76 -3.33 17.23
N ILE A 313 -28.98 -2.06 16.89
CA ILE A 313 -27.91 -1.08 16.75
C ILE A 313 -27.14 -0.83 18.05
N ASP A 314 -27.80 -0.91 19.18
CA ASP A 314 -27.27 -0.79 20.54
C ASP A 314 -26.34 -1.96 20.93
N ARG A 315 -26.47 -3.12 20.25
CA ARG A 315 -25.58 -4.27 20.39
C ARG A 315 -24.33 -4.18 19.52
N SER A 316 -24.22 -3.15 18.68
CA SER A 316 -23.01 -2.93 17.86
C SER A 316 -21.90 -2.33 18.71
N PRO A 317 -20.69 -2.94 18.76
CA PRO A 317 -19.53 -2.37 19.44
C PRO A 317 -19.14 -0.96 18.96
N LEU A 318 -19.52 -0.61 17.74
CA LEU A 318 -19.30 0.73 17.18
C LEU A 318 -20.19 1.77 17.85
N PHE A 319 -21.44 1.43 18.17
CA PHE A 319 -22.43 2.35 18.74
C PHE A 319 -22.53 2.25 20.26
N SER A 320 -22.18 1.11 20.86
CA SER A 320 -22.12 0.93 22.32
C SER A 320 -20.91 1.59 23.00
N GLY A 321 -19.95 2.10 22.21
CA GLY A 321 -18.74 2.71 22.74
C GLY A 321 -17.62 1.71 23.12
N THR A 322 -17.78 0.42 22.82
CA THR A 322 -16.75 -0.61 23.06
C THR A 322 -15.51 -0.40 22.18
N ILE A 323 -15.72 0.12 20.97
CA ILE A 323 -14.65 0.49 20.03
C ILE A 323 -14.27 1.95 20.28
N HIS A 324 -12.99 2.17 20.61
CA HIS A 324 -12.42 3.50 20.85
C HIS A 324 -11.66 4.05 19.64
N GLY A 325 -11.18 3.17 18.75
CA GLY A 325 -10.43 3.54 17.57
C GLY A 325 -11.27 4.23 16.50
N THR A 326 -10.76 5.31 15.91
CA THR A 326 -11.43 5.97 14.78
C THR A 326 -11.42 5.10 13.53
N GLY A 327 -12.59 4.92 12.91
CA GLY A 327 -12.76 4.11 11.71
C GLY A 327 -12.58 4.89 10.39
N PRO A 328 -12.35 4.20 9.26
CA PRO A 328 -12.18 4.84 7.96
C PRO A 328 -13.51 5.36 7.42
N ARG A 329 -13.54 6.62 7.01
CA ARG A 329 -14.72 7.30 6.44
C ARG A 329 -15.24 6.63 5.15
N TYR A 330 -14.34 6.08 4.33
CA TYR A 330 -14.66 5.53 3.01
C TYR A 330 -14.81 4.01 2.95
N CYS A 331 -14.77 3.34 4.09
CA CYS A 331 -15.09 1.94 4.24
C CYS A 331 -15.93 1.75 5.52
N PRO A 332 -17.11 2.37 5.58
CA PRO A 332 -17.99 2.23 6.75
C PRO A 332 -18.51 0.79 6.84
N SER A 333 -18.76 0.33 8.05
CA SER A 333 -19.48 -0.92 8.28
C SER A 333 -20.91 -0.82 7.76
N ILE A 334 -21.59 -1.96 7.60
CA ILE A 334 -22.97 -1.94 7.07
C ILE A 334 -23.92 -1.22 8.03
N GLU A 335 -23.76 -1.38 9.35
CA GLU A 335 -24.52 -0.67 10.35
C GLU A 335 -24.32 0.85 10.26
N ASP A 336 -23.10 1.30 10.02
CA ASP A 336 -22.79 2.72 9.82
C ASP A 336 -23.39 3.29 8.51
N LYS A 337 -23.46 2.47 7.43
CA LYS A 337 -24.13 2.85 6.19
C LYS A 337 -25.63 2.99 6.37
N VAL A 338 -26.26 2.05 7.04
CA VAL A 338 -27.71 2.06 7.28
C VAL A 338 -28.13 3.28 8.10
N VAL A 339 -27.32 3.64 9.12
CA VAL A 339 -27.57 4.85 9.93
C VAL A 339 -27.33 6.13 9.13
N ARG A 340 -26.20 6.25 8.44
CA ARG A 340 -25.84 7.50 7.74
C ARG A 340 -26.60 7.75 6.45
N PHE A 341 -27.06 6.70 5.79
CA PHE A 341 -27.78 6.76 4.51
C PHE A 341 -29.16 6.10 4.66
N ALA A 342 -29.90 6.51 5.68
CA ALA A 342 -31.24 5.98 6.00
C ALA A 342 -32.27 6.23 4.88
N ASP A 343 -31.98 7.14 3.94
CA ASP A 343 -32.76 7.42 2.72
C ASP A 343 -32.57 6.36 1.62
N LYS A 344 -31.65 5.42 1.79
CA LYS A 344 -31.37 4.34 0.82
C LYS A 344 -32.05 3.05 1.22
N ASP A 345 -32.88 2.53 0.35
CA ASP A 345 -33.62 1.26 0.50
C ASP A 345 -32.70 0.04 0.41
N ARG A 346 -31.51 0.18 -0.21
CA ARG A 346 -30.58 -0.93 -0.43
C ARG A 346 -29.15 -0.47 -0.58
N HIS A 347 -28.20 -1.35 -0.24
CA HIS A 347 -26.77 -1.22 -0.45
C HIS A 347 -26.27 -2.39 -1.28
N GLN A 348 -25.26 -2.15 -2.13
CA GLN A 348 -24.61 -3.17 -2.95
C GLN A 348 -23.85 -4.17 -2.06
N VAL A 349 -24.00 -5.45 -2.39
CA VAL A 349 -23.26 -6.57 -1.79
C VAL A 349 -22.57 -7.34 -2.90
N PHE A 350 -21.25 -7.39 -2.86
CA PHE A 350 -20.46 -8.17 -3.80
C PHE A 350 -20.08 -9.51 -3.18
N ILE A 351 -20.32 -10.57 -3.90
CA ILE A 351 -19.91 -11.92 -3.53
C ILE A 351 -18.69 -12.28 -4.36
N GLU A 352 -17.55 -12.37 -3.68
CA GLU A 352 -16.24 -12.45 -4.33
C GLU A 352 -15.50 -13.71 -3.86
N PRO A 353 -15.03 -14.59 -4.78
CA PRO A 353 -14.25 -15.77 -4.38
C PRO A 353 -12.91 -15.36 -3.76
N GLU A 354 -12.49 -16.03 -2.69
CA GLU A 354 -11.19 -15.79 -2.06
C GLU A 354 -10.02 -16.57 -2.71
N GLY A 355 -10.31 -17.49 -3.63
CA GLY A 355 -9.34 -18.28 -4.36
C GLY A 355 -9.98 -19.38 -5.19
N LEU A 356 -9.16 -20.09 -5.97
CA LEU A 356 -9.62 -21.17 -6.85
C LEU A 356 -9.90 -22.49 -6.10
N TYR A 357 -9.16 -22.74 -5.02
CA TYR A 357 -9.17 -24.00 -4.28
C TYR A 357 -9.84 -23.89 -2.91
N THR A 358 -10.71 -22.89 -2.73
CA THR A 358 -11.50 -22.70 -1.50
C THR A 358 -12.97 -22.46 -1.85
N ASN A 359 -13.86 -22.85 -0.94
CA ASN A 359 -15.28 -22.48 -0.99
C ASN A 359 -15.59 -21.18 -0.24
N GLU A 360 -14.57 -20.50 0.28
CA GLU A 360 -14.79 -19.22 0.98
C GLU A 360 -15.14 -18.11 -0.01
N MET A 361 -16.28 -17.45 0.23
CA MET A 361 -16.73 -16.27 -0.51
C MET A 361 -16.73 -15.05 0.41
N TYR A 362 -16.19 -13.96 -0.04
CA TYR A 362 -16.13 -12.66 0.65
C TYR A 362 -17.41 -11.85 0.39
N LEU A 363 -18.03 -11.31 1.43
CA LEU A 363 -19.24 -10.51 1.31
C LEU A 363 -18.90 -9.01 1.25
N GLY A 364 -18.41 -8.56 0.10
CA GLY A 364 -18.02 -7.15 -0.13
C GLY A 364 -19.17 -6.19 0.14
N GLY A 365 -18.93 -5.16 0.97
CA GLY A 365 -19.95 -4.19 1.34
C GLY A 365 -20.65 -4.47 2.68
N MET A 366 -20.48 -5.67 3.26
CA MET A 366 -21.12 -6.14 4.50
C MET A 366 -20.16 -6.22 5.70
N SER A 367 -19.09 -5.39 5.71
CA SER A 367 -18.24 -5.28 6.90
C SER A 367 -19.07 -4.89 8.11
N SER A 368 -18.90 -5.59 9.23
CA SER A 368 -19.71 -5.40 10.42
C SER A 368 -18.96 -5.77 11.70
N SER A 369 -19.39 -5.22 12.81
CA SER A 369 -19.01 -5.66 14.16
C SER A 369 -20.20 -6.17 14.98
N MET A 370 -21.36 -6.37 14.35
CA MET A 370 -22.56 -6.91 15.01
C MET A 370 -22.29 -8.30 15.62
N PRO A 371 -23.07 -8.69 16.65
CA PRO A 371 -23.01 -10.04 17.19
C PRO A 371 -23.33 -11.12 16.15
N GLU A 372 -22.83 -12.32 16.35
CA GLU A 372 -22.94 -13.43 15.40
C GLU A 372 -24.38 -13.76 15.02
N ASP A 373 -25.30 -13.77 15.98
CA ASP A 373 -26.73 -14.00 15.75
C ASP A 373 -27.35 -12.96 14.83
N VAL A 374 -26.96 -11.69 15.00
CA VAL A 374 -27.39 -10.58 14.13
C VAL A 374 -26.79 -10.71 12.74
N GLN A 375 -25.50 -11.11 12.64
CA GLN A 375 -24.85 -11.36 11.35
C GLN A 375 -25.60 -12.44 10.56
N TYR A 376 -25.95 -13.56 11.18
CA TYR A 376 -26.76 -14.60 10.53
C TYR A 376 -28.14 -14.09 10.11
N ALA A 377 -28.81 -13.35 10.99
CA ALA A 377 -30.13 -12.81 10.69
C ALA A 377 -30.12 -11.87 9.51
N MET A 378 -29.22 -10.87 9.50
CA MET A 378 -29.15 -9.88 8.44
C MET A 378 -28.69 -10.48 7.08
N TYR A 379 -27.77 -11.48 7.08
CA TYR A 379 -27.35 -12.07 5.81
C TYR A 379 -28.44 -12.91 5.16
N LYS A 380 -29.26 -13.62 5.95
CA LYS A 380 -30.37 -14.44 5.43
C LYS A 380 -31.47 -13.65 4.73
N THR A 381 -31.57 -12.35 4.96
CA THR A 381 -32.52 -11.48 4.24
C THR A 381 -32.03 -11.02 2.88
N VAL A 382 -30.71 -11.18 2.60
CA VAL A 382 -30.10 -10.77 1.32
C VAL A 382 -30.41 -11.80 0.24
N PRO A 383 -30.96 -11.40 -0.93
CA PRO A 383 -31.29 -12.32 -2.01
C PRO A 383 -30.11 -13.20 -2.43
N GLY A 384 -30.33 -14.52 -2.40
CA GLY A 384 -29.33 -15.54 -2.68
C GLY A 384 -28.51 -15.99 -1.48
N LEU A 385 -28.68 -15.37 -0.31
CA LEU A 385 -28.02 -15.76 0.96
C LEU A 385 -28.98 -16.36 1.98
N GLU A 386 -30.21 -16.72 1.62
CA GLU A 386 -31.24 -17.22 2.54
C GLU A 386 -30.82 -18.48 3.33
N HIS A 387 -29.93 -19.27 2.72
CA HIS A 387 -29.40 -20.51 3.29
C HIS A 387 -27.91 -20.41 3.70
N VAL A 388 -27.39 -19.18 3.78
CA VAL A 388 -25.98 -18.90 3.99
C VAL A 388 -25.42 -19.62 5.22
N LYS A 389 -24.20 -20.14 5.07
CA LYS A 389 -23.36 -20.69 6.14
C LYS A 389 -22.13 -19.80 6.31
N ILE A 390 -21.99 -19.20 7.47
CA ILE A 390 -20.81 -18.40 7.80
C ILE A 390 -19.66 -19.34 8.10
N VAL A 391 -18.52 -19.11 7.45
CA VAL A 391 -17.24 -19.80 7.70
C VAL A 391 -16.39 -18.99 8.68
N ARG A 392 -16.40 -17.67 8.53
CA ARG A 392 -15.72 -16.71 9.43
C ARG A 392 -16.62 -15.51 9.66
N ASN A 393 -16.80 -15.13 10.90
CA ASN A 393 -17.60 -13.95 11.26
C ASN A 393 -16.95 -12.66 10.75
N ALA A 394 -17.79 -11.65 10.45
CA ALA A 394 -17.33 -10.28 10.32
C ALA A 394 -16.83 -9.78 11.68
N TYR A 395 -15.82 -8.91 11.66
CA TYR A 395 -15.28 -8.27 12.87
C TYR A 395 -14.71 -6.89 12.59
N ALA A 396 -14.67 -6.06 13.62
CA ALA A 396 -13.82 -4.88 13.65
C ALA A 396 -12.47 -5.25 14.28
N ILE A 397 -11.40 -4.59 13.82
CA ILE A 397 -10.07 -4.70 14.42
C ILE A 397 -9.57 -3.31 14.80
N GLU A 398 -9.19 -3.15 16.06
CA GLU A 398 -8.48 -1.99 16.57
C GLU A 398 -6.97 -2.26 16.62
N TYR A 399 -6.17 -1.25 16.33
CA TYR A 399 -4.70 -1.35 16.31
C TYR A 399 -4.05 0.00 16.57
N ASP A 400 -2.81 -0.02 17.04
CA ASP A 400 -2.01 1.18 17.20
C ASP A 400 -1.33 1.57 15.88
N CYS A 401 -1.28 2.86 15.60
CA CYS A 401 -0.56 3.47 14.49
C CYS A 401 0.14 4.74 14.96
N ILE A 402 1.04 5.28 14.14
CA ILE A 402 1.74 6.52 14.46
C ILE A 402 1.05 7.72 13.80
N SER A 403 1.32 8.91 14.33
CA SER A 403 1.03 10.17 13.65
C SER A 403 2.05 10.42 12.55
N ALA A 404 1.65 10.30 11.27
CA ALA A 404 2.57 10.40 10.14
C ALA A 404 3.19 11.80 9.94
N ILE A 405 2.68 12.85 10.59
CA ILE A 405 3.30 14.17 10.58
C ILE A 405 4.70 14.20 11.20
N GLN A 406 5.07 13.17 11.96
CA GLN A 406 6.41 12.95 12.50
C GLN A 406 7.43 12.49 11.45
N LEU A 407 6.97 12.15 10.24
CA LEU A 407 7.81 11.68 9.15
C LEU A 407 8.15 12.81 8.18
N LYS A 408 9.30 12.66 7.52
CA LYS A 408 9.69 13.43 6.33
C LYS A 408 9.01 12.87 5.07
N LEU A 409 9.14 13.55 3.94
CA LEU A 409 8.71 13.02 2.63
C LEU A 409 9.44 11.73 2.21
N SER A 410 10.62 11.49 2.78
CA SER A 410 11.37 10.24 2.64
C SER A 410 10.82 9.07 3.46
N LEU A 411 9.80 9.30 4.29
CA LEU A 411 9.26 8.40 5.31
C LEU A 411 10.21 8.10 6.48
N GLU A 412 11.32 8.83 6.59
CA GLU A 412 12.19 8.83 7.76
C GLU A 412 11.57 9.66 8.90
N PHE A 413 11.72 9.22 10.16
CA PHE A 413 11.33 10.03 11.31
C PHE A 413 12.15 11.31 11.41
N LYS A 414 11.49 12.43 11.71
CA LYS A 414 12.14 13.74 11.89
C LYS A 414 13.13 13.76 13.05
N ASN A 415 12.82 13.02 14.13
CA ASN A 415 13.55 13.05 15.38
C ASN A 415 14.48 11.86 15.61
N ILE A 416 14.41 10.79 14.80
CA ILE A 416 15.24 9.58 14.93
C ILE A 416 15.81 9.25 13.54
N ARG A 417 17.11 9.47 13.38
CA ARG A 417 17.81 9.21 12.12
C ARG A 417 17.91 7.72 11.84
N GLY A 418 17.69 7.35 10.57
CA GLY A 418 17.75 5.97 10.10
C GLY A 418 16.52 5.11 10.48
N LEU A 419 15.53 5.68 11.19
CA LEU A 419 14.25 5.02 11.45
C LEU A 419 13.21 5.49 10.44
N PHE A 420 12.56 4.54 9.75
CA PHE A 420 11.52 4.77 8.75
C PHE A 420 10.23 4.06 9.15
N ALA A 421 9.11 4.49 8.56
CA ALA A 421 7.83 3.79 8.71
C ALA A 421 7.05 3.78 7.41
N ALA A 422 6.38 2.66 7.09
CA ALA A 422 5.60 2.51 5.86
C ALA A 422 4.35 1.67 6.05
N GLY A 423 3.30 2.03 5.31
CA GLY A 423 2.04 1.29 5.27
C GLY A 423 1.05 1.71 6.35
N GLN A 424 0.30 0.75 6.85
CA GLN A 424 -0.85 1.04 7.73
C GLN A 424 -0.45 1.61 9.09
N ILE A 425 0.76 1.38 9.55
CA ILE A 425 1.31 2.01 10.75
C ILE A 425 1.30 3.55 10.65
N ASN A 426 1.42 4.10 9.44
CA ASN A 426 1.36 5.55 9.17
C ASN A 426 -0.08 6.08 9.13
N GLY A 427 -1.07 5.28 9.53
CA GLY A 427 -2.47 5.68 9.51
C GLY A 427 -3.10 5.64 8.12
N SER A 428 -2.50 5.01 7.12
CA SER A 428 -3.13 4.72 5.82
C SER A 428 -3.90 3.40 5.86
N SER A 429 -4.80 3.19 4.90
CA SER A 429 -5.59 1.96 4.80
C SER A 429 -5.68 1.49 3.35
N GLY A 430 -5.07 0.35 3.05
CA GLY A 430 -5.08 -0.33 1.75
C GLY A 430 -3.74 -0.98 1.43
N TYR A 431 -3.80 -2.08 0.68
CA TYR A 431 -2.62 -2.87 0.31
C TYR A 431 -1.69 -2.08 -0.61
N GLU A 432 -2.27 -1.35 -1.55
CA GLU A 432 -1.57 -0.57 -2.55
C GLU A 432 -0.89 0.66 -1.94
N GLU A 433 -1.59 1.35 -1.02
CA GLU A 433 -1.02 2.45 -0.26
C GLU A 433 0.16 1.97 0.60
N ALA A 434 0.06 0.76 1.14
CA ALA A 434 1.14 0.15 1.90
C ALA A 434 2.34 -0.18 1.02
N ALA A 435 2.12 -0.77 -0.15
CA ALA A 435 3.18 -1.08 -1.13
C ALA A 435 3.89 0.19 -1.62
N GLY A 436 3.13 1.24 -1.98
CA GLY A 436 3.69 2.52 -2.42
C GLY A 436 4.57 3.19 -1.37
N GLN A 437 4.16 3.15 -0.08
CA GLN A 437 5.01 3.62 1.01
C GLN A 437 6.22 2.71 1.24
N GLY A 438 6.02 1.38 1.15
CA GLY A 438 7.06 0.38 1.37
C GLY A 438 8.24 0.56 0.42
N ILE A 439 7.98 0.66 -0.89
CA ILE A 439 9.05 0.83 -1.87
C ILE A 439 9.82 2.15 -1.66
N ILE A 440 9.13 3.25 -1.35
CA ILE A 440 9.79 4.55 -1.07
C ILE A 440 10.62 4.50 0.21
N ALA A 441 10.12 3.87 1.28
CA ALA A 441 10.87 3.70 2.53
C ALA A 441 12.12 2.82 2.33
N GLY A 442 11.99 1.71 1.56
CA GLY A 442 13.10 0.84 1.23
C GLY A 442 14.19 1.54 0.42
N ILE A 443 13.78 2.25 -0.65
CA ILE A 443 14.71 3.08 -1.44
C ILE A 443 15.43 4.09 -0.54
N ASN A 444 14.68 4.81 0.30
CA ASN A 444 15.27 5.87 1.11
C ASN A 444 16.13 5.37 2.28
N ALA A 445 15.84 4.20 2.83
CA ALA A 445 16.74 3.52 3.76
C ALA A 445 18.08 3.16 3.07
N ALA A 446 18.02 2.70 1.81
CA ALA A 446 19.21 2.43 1.03
C ALA A 446 20.00 3.71 0.70
N MET A 447 19.32 4.77 0.28
CA MET A 447 19.96 6.08 0.00
C MET A 447 20.62 6.65 1.27
N TYR A 448 19.93 6.54 2.43
CA TYR A 448 20.49 6.95 3.72
C TYR A 448 21.81 6.22 4.04
N ILE A 449 21.84 4.89 3.89
CA ILE A 449 23.04 4.07 4.15
C ILE A 449 24.16 4.39 3.17
N LYS A 450 23.82 4.64 1.90
CA LYS A 450 24.77 5.01 0.83
C LYS A 450 25.21 6.49 0.88
N ASN A 451 24.72 7.28 1.86
CA ASN A 451 24.93 8.73 1.96
C ASN A 451 24.55 9.50 0.68
N GLN A 452 23.45 9.08 0.05
CA GLN A 452 22.89 9.72 -1.13
C GLN A 452 21.64 10.53 -0.76
N SER A 453 21.24 11.45 -1.64
CA SER A 453 20.00 12.23 -1.45
C SER A 453 18.77 11.33 -1.47
N PRO A 454 17.79 11.56 -0.62
CA PRO A 454 16.57 10.77 -0.61
C PRO A 454 15.75 10.96 -1.88
N LEU A 455 15.09 9.90 -2.34
CA LEU A 455 14.08 9.97 -3.39
C LEU A 455 12.78 10.50 -2.79
N THR A 456 12.32 11.64 -3.27
CA THR A 456 10.99 12.19 -2.97
C THR A 456 10.25 12.42 -4.28
N LEU A 457 9.00 11.99 -4.33
CA LEU A 457 8.13 12.15 -5.51
C LEU A 457 7.17 13.31 -5.29
N ASP A 458 7.09 14.21 -6.26
CA ASP A 458 6.15 15.31 -6.22
C ASP A 458 4.70 14.86 -6.43
N ARG A 459 3.74 15.62 -5.89
CA ARG A 459 2.30 15.45 -6.12
C ARG A 459 1.92 15.57 -7.60
N SER A 460 2.71 16.28 -8.40
CA SER A 460 2.54 16.41 -9.84
C SER A 460 3.11 15.26 -10.66
N GLU A 461 3.85 14.35 -10.02
CA GLU A 461 4.58 13.25 -10.67
C GLU A 461 3.99 11.88 -10.37
N SER A 462 3.34 11.71 -9.20
CA SER A 462 2.81 10.39 -8.82
C SER A 462 1.68 10.45 -7.80
N TYR A 463 0.81 9.41 -7.81
CA TYR A 463 -0.14 9.14 -6.73
C TYR A 463 0.57 8.77 -5.43
N ILE A 464 1.72 8.10 -5.50
CA ILE A 464 2.58 7.83 -4.32
C ILE A 464 3.05 9.15 -3.70
N GLY A 465 3.46 10.13 -4.51
CA GLY A 465 3.81 11.47 -4.04
C GLY A 465 2.65 12.19 -3.38
N VAL A 466 1.45 12.13 -3.97
CA VAL A 466 0.22 12.67 -3.34
C VAL A 466 -0.07 11.99 -2.01
N LEU A 467 0.02 10.66 -1.95
CA LEU A 467 -0.22 9.86 -0.74
C LEU A 467 0.72 10.27 0.39
N ILE A 468 2.03 10.29 0.12
CA ILE A 468 3.05 10.58 1.14
C ILE A 468 2.93 12.02 1.60
N ASP A 469 2.80 12.98 0.67
CA ASP A 469 2.65 14.39 1.03
C ASP A 469 1.38 14.62 1.89
N ASP A 470 0.24 14.02 1.54
CA ASP A 470 -0.97 14.09 2.34
C ASP A 470 -0.76 13.53 3.77
N LEU A 471 -0.08 12.38 3.91
CA LEU A 471 0.17 11.76 5.21
C LEU A 471 1.06 12.63 6.13
N VAL A 472 2.13 13.21 5.58
CA VAL A 472 3.12 13.95 6.39
C VAL A 472 2.77 15.43 6.58
N THR A 473 1.81 15.98 5.81
CA THR A 473 1.39 17.39 5.89
C THR A 473 -0.01 17.61 6.42
N LYS A 474 -0.89 16.63 6.27
CA LYS A 474 -2.28 16.73 6.74
C LYS A 474 -2.44 15.83 7.96
N GLU A 475 -2.78 16.42 9.09
CA GLU A 475 -3.09 15.65 10.28
C GLU A 475 -4.33 14.78 10.02
N THR A 476 -4.12 13.49 9.76
CA THR A 476 -5.22 12.55 9.55
C THR A 476 -5.70 12.02 10.90
N LEU A 477 -6.94 12.36 11.27
CA LEU A 477 -7.60 11.87 12.48
C LEU A 477 -8.40 10.58 12.24
N GLU A 478 -8.44 10.12 11.00
CA GLU A 478 -9.10 8.90 10.55
C GLU A 478 -8.18 8.15 9.57
N PRO A 479 -8.31 6.82 9.39
CA PRO A 479 -7.50 6.07 8.44
C PRO A 479 -7.55 6.68 7.03
N TYR A 480 -6.40 7.12 6.54
CA TYR A 480 -6.27 7.71 5.21
C TYR A 480 -6.49 6.67 4.11
N ARG A 481 -7.22 7.04 3.08
CA ARG A 481 -7.37 6.26 1.86
C ARG A 481 -7.13 7.12 0.64
N MET A 482 -6.33 6.61 -0.29
CA MET A 482 -6.10 7.28 -1.56
C MET A 482 -7.35 7.23 -2.43
N MET A 483 -7.68 8.36 -3.04
CA MET A 483 -8.81 8.54 -3.96
C MET A 483 -8.40 9.42 -5.13
N THR A 484 -9.01 9.23 -6.30
CA THR A 484 -8.74 10.05 -7.49
C THR A 484 -8.99 11.54 -7.25
N SER A 485 -9.93 11.89 -6.34
CA SER A 485 -10.21 13.29 -5.98
C SER A 485 -9.10 13.99 -5.22
N ARG A 486 -8.15 13.26 -4.65
CA ARG A 486 -7.00 13.82 -3.92
C ARG A 486 -5.86 14.28 -4.84
N ALA A 487 -5.82 13.76 -6.07
CA ALA A 487 -4.84 14.14 -7.07
C ALA A 487 -5.33 15.35 -7.88
N GLU A 488 -4.57 16.42 -7.88
CA GLU A 488 -4.88 17.66 -8.62
C GLU A 488 -4.70 17.49 -10.13
N TYR A 489 -3.72 16.67 -10.53
CA TYR A 489 -3.25 16.52 -11.92
C TYR A 489 -3.58 15.15 -12.51
N ARG A 490 -4.84 14.68 -12.31
CA ARG A 490 -5.26 13.30 -12.66
C ARG A 490 -4.98 12.89 -14.10
N LEU A 491 -5.06 13.83 -15.04
CA LEU A 491 -4.81 13.53 -16.45
C LEU A 491 -3.32 13.32 -16.75
N LEU A 492 -2.44 13.92 -15.94
CA LEU A 492 -1.00 13.65 -16.02
C LEU A 492 -0.62 12.36 -15.29
N LEU A 493 -1.34 12.03 -14.19
CA LEU A 493 -1.03 10.91 -13.30
C LEU A 493 -1.83 9.64 -13.64
N ARG A 494 -2.02 9.35 -14.92
CA ARG A 494 -2.76 8.14 -15.34
C ARG A 494 -1.99 6.87 -15.00
N GLN A 495 -2.72 5.75 -14.84
CA GLN A 495 -2.09 4.44 -14.62
C GLN A 495 -1.34 3.94 -15.87
N ASP A 496 -1.83 4.27 -17.07
CA ASP A 496 -1.30 3.83 -18.35
C ASP A 496 0.06 4.45 -18.71
N ASN A 497 0.43 5.57 -18.09
CA ASN A 497 1.70 6.27 -18.32
C ASN A 497 2.64 6.28 -17.09
N ALA A 498 2.41 5.42 -16.10
CA ALA A 498 3.23 5.41 -14.89
C ALA A 498 4.69 5.06 -15.18
N ASP A 499 4.95 4.19 -16.16
CA ASP A 499 6.30 3.85 -16.65
C ASP A 499 7.03 5.07 -17.24
N LEU A 500 6.39 5.82 -18.12
CA LEU A 500 6.95 7.05 -18.72
C LEU A 500 7.32 8.10 -17.64
N ARG A 501 6.59 8.14 -16.54
CA ARG A 501 6.82 9.10 -15.46
C ARG A 501 7.91 8.65 -14.48
N LEU A 502 7.92 7.38 -14.07
CA LEU A 502 8.63 6.94 -12.87
C LEU A 502 9.77 5.94 -13.10
N THR A 503 9.84 5.23 -14.23
CA THR A 503 10.91 4.24 -14.49
C THR A 503 12.30 4.87 -14.42
N LYS A 504 12.44 6.13 -14.83
CA LYS A 504 13.71 6.90 -14.71
C LYS A 504 14.20 6.96 -13.25
N TYR A 505 13.31 7.11 -12.27
CA TYR A 505 13.68 7.14 -10.85
C TYR A 505 14.09 5.77 -10.36
N GLY A 506 13.35 4.72 -10.75
CA GLY A 506 13.74 3.33 -10.46
C GLY A 506 15.10 2.96 -11.02
N TYR A 507 15.41 3.43 -12.23
CA TYR A 507 16.73 3.28 -12.88
C TYR A 507 17.83 4.06 -12.15
N GLN A 508 17.58 5.31 -11.80
CA GLN A 508 18.55 6.17 -11.09
C GLN A 508 18.96 5.60 -9.73
N VAL A 509 18.02 5.00 -9.00
CA VAL A 509 18.34 4.38 -7.70
C VAL A 509 18.92 2.97 -7.83
N GLY A 510 18.81 2.32 -9.00
CA GLY A 510 19.37 1.00 -9.28
C GLY A 510 18.40 -0.17 -9.14
N LEU A 511 17.08 0.06 -9.02
CA LEU A 511 16.07 -1.00 -8.98
C LEU A 511 15.62 -1.46 -10.37
N ILE A 512 15.78 -0.64 -11.37
CA ILE A 512 15.45 -0.92 -12.78
C ILE A 512 16.73 -1.10 -13.55
N ASN A 513 16.82 -2.13 -14.38
CA ASN A 513 17.95 -2.38 -15.26
C ASN A 513 17.91 -1.53 -16.54
N GLU A 514 19.02 -1.52 -17.28
CA GLU A 514 19.15 -0.76 -18.51
C GLU A 514 18.18 -1.22 -19.61
N GLU A 515 17.92 -2.51 -19.71
CA GLU A 515 17.00 -3.08 -20.70
C GLU A 515 15.59 -2.49 -20.54
N ARG A 516 15.05 -2.51 -19.32
CA ARG A 516 13.74 -1.94 -19.02
C ARG A 516 13.72 -0.42 -19.25
N MET A 517 14.77 0.29 -18.89
CA MET A 517 14.88 1.73 -19.14
C MET A 517 14.90 2.04 -20.65
N ASN A 518 15.63 1.25 -21.44
CA ASN A 518 15.67 1.41 -22.90
C ASN A 518 14.34 1.12 -23.56
N HIS A 519 13.59 0.11 -23.08
CA HIS A 519 12.23 -0.17 -23.55
C HIS A 519 11.29 1.04 -23.33
N VAL A 520 11.39 1.71 -22.18
CA VAL A 520 10.57 2.92 -21.91
C VAL A 520 11.00 4.09 -22.79
N LYS A 521 12.30 4.30 -23.03
CA LYS A 521 12.79 5.33 -23.96
C LYS A 521 12.33 5.09 -25.38
N GLU A 522 12.36 3.83 -25.85
CA GLU A 522 11.84 3.45 -27.16
C GLU A 522 10.33 3.75 -27.25
N LYS A 523 9.55 3.37 -26.24
CA LYS A 523 8.12 3.68 -26.17
C LYS A 523 7.86 5.18 -26.26
N GLU A 524 8.60 5.98 -25.50
CA GLU A 524 8.50 7.45 -25.53
C GLU A 524 8.83 8.02 -26.91
N HIS A 525 9.89 7.52 -27.54
CA HIS A 525 10.28 7.92 -28.90
C HIS A 525 9.19 7.60 -29.92
N LEU A 526 8.69 6.37 -29.93
CA LEU A 526 7.62 5.94 -30.83
C LEU A 526 6.32 6.75 -30.68
N ILE A 527 5.98 7.11 -29.43
CA ILE A 527 4.81 7.98 -29.17
C ILE A 527 5.02 9.37 -29.81
N GLN A 528 6.20 9.99 -29.63
CA GLN A 528 6.47 11.32 -30.17
C GLN A 528 6.54 11.31 -31.70
N GLU A 529 7.21 10.32 -32.28
CA GLU A 529 7.32 10.16 -33.72
C GLU A 529 5.94 10.00 -34.36
N GLU A 530 5.06 9.18 -33.76
CA GLU A 530 3.73 8.95 -34.29
C GLU A 530 2.81 10.17 -34.12
N ILE A 531 2.89 10.89 -33.01
CA ILE A 531 2.16 12.15 -32.81
C ILE A 531 2.55 13.16 -33.91
N GLU A 532 3.85 13.28 -34.18
CA GLU A 532 4.36 14.20 -35.22
C GLU A 532 3.89 13.73 -36.61
N ARG A 533 3.96 12.43 -36.90
CA ARG A 533 3.50 11.88 -38.19
C ARG A 533 2.02 12.21 -38.43
N VAL A 534 1.13 11.92 -37.48
CA VAL A 534 -0.33 12.15 -37.68
C VAL A 534 -0.71 13.63 -37.72
N LYS A 535 0.10 14.53 -37.15
CA LYS A 535 -0.06 15.99 -37.31
C LYS A 535 0.27 16.47 -38.72
N ASN A 536 1.10 15.72 -39.46
CA ASN A 536 1.55 16.08 -40.81
C ASN A 536 0.84 15.29 -41.91
N VAL A 537 0.13 14.20 -41.60
CA VAL A 537 -0.63 13.42 -42.60
C VAL A 537 -2.00 14.05 -42.87
N ASN A 538 -2.18 14.59 -44.06
CA ASN A 538 -3.45 15.15 -44.51
C ASN A 538 -4.37 14.10 -45.13
N ILE A 539 -5.63 14.11 -44.69
CA ILE A 539 -6.70 13.25 -45.21
C ILE A 539 -7.68 14.10 -46.01
N GLY A 540 -7.90 13.67 -47.23
CA GLY A 540 -8.86 14.31 -48.14
C GLY A 540 -10.31 13.89 -47.90
N THR A 541 -11.21 14.46 -48.69
CA THR A 541 -12.69 14.23 -48.61
C THR A 541 -13.17 13.09 -49.47
N LYS A 542 -12.35 12.04 -49.73
CA LYS A 542 -12.72 10.88 -50.56
C LYS A 542 -13.90 10.13 -49.95
N ASP A 543 -14.72 9.50 -50.81
CA ASP A 543 -15.91 8.78 -50.37
C ASP A 543 -15.62 7.72 -49.28
N ALA A 544 -14.54 6.99 -49.39
CA ALA A 544 -14.13 6.01 -48.38
C ALA A 544 -13.84 6.64 -47.01
N VAL A 545 -13.31 7.85 -47.01
CA VAL A 545 -13.06 8.63 -45.75
C VAL A 545 -14.37 9.08 -45.16
N GLN A 546 -15.26 9.67 -45.98
CA GLN A 546 -16.60 10.10 -45.57
C GLN A 546 -17.42 8.95 -44.99
N ALA A 547 -17.45 7.83 -45.74
CA ALA A 547 -18.15 6.61 -45.29
C ALA A 547 -17.64 6.11 -43.94
N LEU A 548 -16.31 6.10 -43.72
CA LEU A 548 -15.74 5.67 -42.46
C LEU A 548 -16.15 6.60 -41.31
N ILE A 549 -15.93 7.90 -41.43
CA ILE A 549 -16.18 8.85 -40.33
C ILE A 549 -17.66 8.93 -39.97
N THR A 550 -18.57 8.88 -41.00
CA THR A 550 -20.02 8.87 -40.76
C THR A 550 -20.50 7.57 -40.13
N SER A 551 -19.84 6.43 -40.42
CA SER A 551 -20.17 5.15 -39.76
C SER A 551 -19.93 5.17 -38.24
N TYR A 552 -19.05 6.06 -37.76
CA TYR A 552 -18.83 6.33 -36.35
C TYR A 552 -19.67 7.50 -35.81
N GLY A 553 -20.61 8.05 -36.57
CA GLY A 553 -21.51 9.15 -36.19
C GLY A 553 -20.82 10.52 -36.21
N SER A 554 -19.65 10.65 -36.80
CA SER A 554 -18.97 11.93 -36.97
C SER A 554 -19.42 12.67 -38.22
N SER A 555 -19.42 14.00 -38.20
CA SER A 555 -19.81 14.85 -39.31
C SER A 555 -18.85 14.73 -40.51
N GLU A 556 -19.37 14.86 -41.71
CA GLU A 556 -18.59 14.84 -42.95
C GLU A 556 -17.55 15.98 -43.00
N LEU A 557 -16.50 15.72 -43.78
CA LEU A 557 -15.46 16.72 -44.03
C LEU A 557 -15.87 17.61 -45.22
N THR A 558 -15.78 18.90 -45.05
CA THR A 558 -15.93 19.90 -46.10
C THR A 558 -14.60 20.22 -46.80
N THR A 559 -13.50 20.06 -46.08
CA THR A 559 -12.11 20.27 -46.55
C THR A 559 -11.21 19.18 -46.03
N GLY A 560 -10.04 19.00 -46.63
CA GLY A 560 -9.01 18.10 -46.10
C GLY A 560 -8.50 18.60 -44.74
N ILE A 561 -8.29 17.68 -43.82
CA ILE A 561 -7.74 17.94 -42.45
C ILE A 561 -6.67 16.93 -42.11
N THR A 562 -5.90 17.15 -41.05
CA THR A 562 -4.90 16.19 -40.62
C THR A 562 -5.52 15.01 -39.86
N LEU A 563 -4.82 13.86 -39.85
CA LEU A 563 -5.20 12.71 -39.03
C LEU A 563 -5.35 13.11 -37.55
N ALA A 564 -4.44 13.94 -37.05
CA ALA A 564 -4.51 14.43 -35.68
C ALA A 564 -5.82 15.19 -35.39
N GLU A 565 -6.31 16.02 -36.32
CA GLU A 565 -7.60 16.72 -36.20
C GLU A 565 -8.79 15.74 -36.17
N LEU A 566 -8.71 14.65 -36.95
CA LEU A 566 -9.74 13.59 -36.92
C LEU A 566 -9.73 12.84 -35.58
N ILE A 567 -8.55 12.48 -35.05
CA ILE A 567 -8.41 11.79 -33.76
C ILE A 567 -9.00 12.65 -32.63
N LYS A 568 -8.90 13.97 -32.68
CA LYS A 568 -9.45 14.88 -31.68
C LYS A 568 -10.99 14.86 -31.58
N ARG A 569 -11.69 14.41 -32.63
CA ARG A 569 -13.15 14.31 -32.60
C ARG A 569 -13.62 13.25 -31.59
N PRO A 570 -14.67 13.50 -30.80
CA PRO A 570 -15.13 12.59 -29.74
C PRO A 570 -15.40 11.16 -30.23
N GLU A 571 -16.04 11.05 -31.38
CA GLU A 571 -16.53 9.78 -31.97
C GLU A 571 -15.40 8.95 -32.60
N LEU A 572 -14.27 9.57 -32.94
CA LEU A 572 -13.17 8.94 -33.63
C LEU A 572 -12.03 8.60 -32.66
N SER A 573 -11.18 7.68 -33.03
CA SER A 573 -9.98 7.31 -32.28
C SER A 573 -8.83 6.98 -33.23
N TYR A 574 -7.62 6.96 -32.73
CA TYR A 574 -6.46 6.51 -33.50
C TYR A 574 -6.71 5.11 -34.12
N GLN A 575 -7.34 4.19 -33.37
CA GLN A 575 -7.61 2.82 -33.85
C GLN A 575 -8.64 2.77 -34.97
N CYS A 576 -9.75 3.51 -34.85
CA CYS A 576 -10.82 3.43 -35.87
C CYS A 576 -10.40 4.04 -37.22
N LEU A 577 -9.40 4.92 -37.26
CA LEU A 577 -8.88 5.54 -38.48
C LEU A 577 -7.86 4.67 -39.23
N ALA A 578 -7.55 3.46 -38.74
CA ALA A 578 -6.58 2.55 -39.38
C ALA A 578 -6.90 2.23 -40.86
N ALA A 579 -8.20 2.13 -41.22
CA ALA A 579 -8.61 1.80 -42.57
C ALA A 579 -8.34 2.90 -43.61
N ILE A 580 -8.16 4.14 -43.20
CA ILE A 580 -7.88 5.28 -44.06
C ILE A 580 -6.43 5.79 -43.95
N ASP A 581 -5.69 5.34 -42.98
CA ASP A 581 -4.28 5.67 -42.77
C ASP A 581 -3.39 4.61 -43.43
N THR A 582 -3.16 4.74 -44.72
CA THR A 582 -2.40 3.77 -45.53
C THR A 582 -0.89 3.72 -45.18
N GLN A 583 -0.39 4.70 -44.45
CA GLN A 583 1.01 4.78 -44.03
C GLN A 583 1.16 4.50 -42.52
N ARG A 584 0.14 3.95 -41.90
CA ARG A 584 0.13 3.65 -40.47
C ARG A 584 1.21 2.62 -40.11
N PRO A 585 2.12 2.95 -39.17
CA PRO A 585 3.09 1.98 -38.68
C PRO A 585 2.41 0.91 -37.80
N GLN A 586 2.99 -0.27 -37.75
CA GLN A 586 2.60 -1.30 -36.80
C GLN A 586 3.18 -0.97 -35.41
N LEU A 587 2.36 -0.42 -34.53
CA LEU A 587 2.75 -0.03 -33.18
C LEU A 587 2.18 -0.99 -32.13
N ARG A 588 2.91 -1.15 -31.04
CA ARG A 588 2.36 -1.78 -29.83
C ARG A 588 1.13 -1.02 -29.36
N GLU A 589 0.12 -1.73 -28.84
CA GLU A 589 -1.15 -1.11 -28.44
C GLU A 589 -0.98 -0.03 -27.38
N GLU A 590 -0.06 -0.24 -26.42
CA GLU A 590 0.26 0.75 -25.40
C GLU A 590 0.80 2.08 -25.98
N VAL A 591 1.53 2.04 -27.11
CA VAL A 591 1.98 3.24 -27.84
C VAL A 591 0.79 3.92 -28.52
N ALA A 592 -0.02 3.14 -29.24
CA ALA A 592 -1.20 3.63 -29.93
C ALA A 592 -2.22 4.28 -28.97
N GLU A 593 -2.39 3.71 -27.78
CA GLU A 593 -3.23 4.27 -26.72
C GLU A 593 -2.70 5.63 -26.24
N GLN A 594 -1.38 5.74 -26.00
CA GLN A 594 -0.77 7.01 -25.58
C GLN A 594 -0.91 8.09 -26.66
N VAL A 595 -0.72 7.77 -27.93
CA VAL A 595 -0.95 8.70 -29.06
C VAL A 595 -2.39 9.20 -29.06
N ASN A 596 -3.36 8.29 -28.96
CA ASN A 596 -4.78 8.63 -28.93
C ASN A 596 -5.13 9.55 -27.73
N ILE A 597 -4.67 9.21 -26.51
CA ILE A 597 -4.91 10.00 -25.32
C ILE A 597 -4.26 11.38 -25.42
N HIS A 598 -3.00 11.45 -25.86
CA HIS A 598 -2.29 12.71 -26.00
C HIS A 598 -3.03 13.67 -26.92
N LEU A 599 -3.42 13.23 -28.12
CA LEU A 599 -4.11 14.07 -29.11
C LEU A 599 -5.49 14.51 -28.64
N LYS A 600 -6.30 13.59 -28.08
CA LYS A 600 -7.65 13.93 -27.59
C LYS A 600 -7.66 14.93 -26.42
N TYR A 601 -6.66 14.85 -25.58
CA TYR A 601 -6.61 15.65 -24.35
C TYR A 601 -5.50 16.72 -24.35
N GLU A 602 -4.86 16.98 -25.50
CA GLU A 602 -3.72 17.90 -25.65
C GLU A 602 -3.93 19.23 -24.91
N GLY A 603 -5.03 19.94 -25.18
CA GLY A 603 -5.30 21.24 -24.55
C GLY A 603 -5.51 21.18 -23.02
N TYR A 604 -6.02 20.05 -22.50
CA TYR A 604 -6.14 19.83 -21.05
C TYR A 604 -4.81 19.46 -20.41
N ILE A 605 -4.00 18.65 -21.09
CA ILE A 605 -2.64 18.28 -20.66
C ILE A 605 -1.78 19.54 -20.56
N ASP A 606 -1.77 20.41 -21.59
CA ASP A 606 -1.03 21.67 -21.60
C ASP A 606 -1.44 22.61 -20.47
N ARG A 607 -2.74 22.68 -20.18
CA ARG A 607 -3.24 23.47 -19.07
C ARG A 607 -2.71 22.94 -17.73
N GLN A 608 -2.72 21.62 -17.52
CA GLN A 608 -2.20 21.03 -16.30
C GLN A 608 -0.69 21.22 -16.19
N LEU A 609 0.07 21.07 -17.28
CA LEU A 609 1.52 21.29 -17.27
C LEU A 609 1.86 22.73 -16.84
N ARG A 610 1.15 23.75 -17.36
CA ARG A 610 1.33 25.14 -16.91
C ARG A 610 1.00 25.35 -15.43
N GLN A 611 0.02 24.60 -14.89
CA GLN A 611 -0.28 24.63 -13.45
C GLN A 611 0.84 23.99 -12.63
N VAL A 612 1.39 22.86 -13.10
CA VAL A 612 2.54 22.18 -12.48
C VAL A 612 3.76 23.06 -12.41
N GLU A 613 4.08 23.79 -13.48
CA GLU A 613 5.20 24.74 -13.46
C GLU A 613 5.08 25.81 -12.39
N ARG A 614 3.85 26.35 -12.22
CA ARG A 614 3.57 27.32 -11.14
C ARG A 614 3.70 26.70 -9.76
N PHE A 615 3.21 25.47 -9.61
CA PHE A 615 3.29 24.72 -8.38
C PHE A 615 4.74 24.42 -7.98
N LYS A 616 5.56 23.92 -8.92
CA LYS A 616 6.99 23.64 -8.71
C LYS A 616 7.77 24.88 -8.25
N LYS A 617 7.41 26.08 -8.71
CA LYS A 617 8.03 27.34 -8.22
C LYS A 617 7.82 27.57 -6.71
N LEU A 618 6.70 27.11 -6.15
CA LEU A 618 6.45 27.18 -4.71
C LEU A 618 7.12 26.04 -3.95
N GLU A 619 7.13 24.83 -4.50
CA GLU A 619 7.82 23.67 -3.91
C GLU A 619 9.34 23.88 -3.83
N ASN A 620 9.92 24.50 -4.82
CA ASN A 620 11.37 24.81 -4.83
C ASN A 620 11.78 25.91 -3.84
N LYS A 621 10.82 26.61 -3.22
CA LYS A 621 11.10 27.58 -2.15
C LYS A 621 11.18 26.89 -0.81
N ILE A 622 12.39 26.45 -0.47
CA ILE A 622 12.67 25.71 0.77
C ILE A 622 12.55 26.63 1.98
N ILE A 623 11.97 26.12 3.05
CA ILE A 623 11.89 26.76 4.36
C ILE A 623 13.07 26.26 5.20
N PRO A 624 13.93 27.15 5.73
CA PRO A 624 15.05 26.73 6.57
C PRO A 624 14.58 25.99 7.83
N ASP A 625 15.24 24.88 8.19
CA ASP A 625 14.91 24.10 9.40
C ASP A 625 15.04 24.94 10.68
N SER A 626 15.92 25.94 10.68
CA SER A 626 16.17 26.86 11.80
C SER A 626 15.12 27.96 11.95
N ILE A 627 14.06 27.98 11.12
CA ILE A 627 13.03 29.03 11.18
C ILE A 627 12.28 28.99 12.53
N ASP A 628 12.12 30.17 13.14
CA ASP A 628 11.28 30.35 14.33
C ASP A 628 10.01 31.09 13.94
N TYR A 629 8.93 30.34 13.79
CA TYR A 629 7.64 30.88 13.36
C TYR A 629 7.05 31.88 14.35
N ASN A 630 7.44 31.80 15.65
CA ASN A 630 6.96 32.73 16.68
C ASN A 630 7.55 34.14 16.51
N LYS A 631 8.66 34.28 15.77
CA LYS A 631 9.31 35.56 15.49
C LYS A 631 8.86 36.21 14.17
N ILE A 632 7.90 35.64 13.48
CA ILE A 632 7.40 36.17 12.20
C ILE A 632 6.22 37.09 12.44
N ASN A 633 6.44 38.38 12.37
CA ASN A 633 5.38 39.38 12.48
C ASN A 633 4.41 39.28 11.29
N GLY A 634 3.11 39.30 11.57
CA GLY A 634 2.07 39.24 10.55
C GLY A 634 1.51 37.84 10.27
N LEU A 635 2.10 36.76 10.83
CA LEU A 635 1.47 35.45 10.82
C LEU A 635 0.31 35.39 11.82
N ARG A 636 -0.81 34.81 11.42
CA ARG A 636 -1.91 34.50 12.34
C ARG A 636 -1.49 33.44 13.35
N LYS A 637 -2.01 33.53 14.57
CA LYS A 637 -1.66 32.63 15.68
C LYS A 637 -1.89 31.15 15.32
N GLU A 638 -3.00 30.83 14.63
CA GLU A 638 -3.29 29.49 14.16
C GLU A 638 -2.25 29.01 13.15
N ALA A 639 -1.94 29.83 12.13
CA ALA A 639 -0.93 29.49 11.12
C ALA A 639 0.46 29.27 11.76
N MET A 640 0.84 30.13 12.70
CA MET A 640 2.08 30.00 13.46
C MET A 640 2.17 28.66 14.20
N GLN A 641 1.13 28.28 14.96
CA GLN A 641 1.06 27.01 15.69
C GLN A 641 1.10 25.81 14.75
N LYS A 642 0.38 25.89 13.62
CA LYS A 642 0.37 24.81 12.62
C LYS A 642 1.73 24.67 11.93
N LEU A 643 2.32 25.76 11.47
CA LEU A 643 3.65 25.73 10.84
C LEU A 643 4.73 25.18 11.79
N ASP A 644 4.67 25.57 13.07
CA ASP A 644 5.61 25.06 14.07
C ASP A 644 5.42 23.58 14.37
N LYS A 645 4.16 23.11 14.44
CA LYS A 645 3.83 21.68 14.63
C LYS A 645 4.26 20.81 13.44
N PHE A 646 3.94 21.25 12.22
CA PHE A 646 4.14 20.44 11.01
C PHE A 646 5.55 20.55 10.42
N ARG A 647 6.26 21.68 10.68
CA ARG A 647 7.61 21.93 10.13
C ARG A 647 7.70 21.61 8.65
N PRO A 648 6.92 22.29 7.78
CA PRO A 648 6.93 22.04 6.34
C PRO A 648 8.30 22.36 5.74
N HIS A 649 8.72 21.51 4.78
CA HIS A 649 9.99 21.67 4.10
C HIS A 649 9.99 22.80 3.06
N SER A 650 8.84 23.07 2.44
CA SER A 650 8.70 24.07 1.36
C SER A 650 7.50 25.00 1.58
N ILE A 651 7.51 26.12 0.86
CA ILE A 651 6.36 27.03 0.81
C ILE A 651 5.13 26.33 0.20
N GLY A 652 5.32 25.51 -0.82
CA GLY A 652 4.25 24.70 -1.40
C GLY A 652 3.62 23.77 -0.37
N GLN A 653 4.45 23.06 0.41
CA GLN A 653 3.97 22.22 1.50
C GLN A 653 3.24 23.02 2.58
N ALA A 654 3.80 24.17 3.00
CA ALA A 654 3.17 25.06 3.97
C ALA A 654 1.76 25.52 3.52
N SER A 655 1.57 25.79 2.23
CA SER A 655 0.30 26.25 1.67
C SER A 655 -0.83 25.19 1.71
N ARG A 656 -0.48 23.92 1.89
CA ARG A 656 -1.45 22.80 1.97
C ARG A 656 -1.87 22.46 3.41
N ILE A 657 -1.21 23.05 4.41
CA ILE A 657 -1.55 22.84 5.81
C ILE A 657 -2.88 23.52 6.13
N SER A 658 -3.84 22.74 6.64
CA SER A 658 -5.13 23.28 7.07
C SER A 658 -4.94 24.33 8.17
N GLY A 659 -5.54 25.51 7.99
CA GLY A 659 -5.37 26.65 8.90
C GLY A 659 -4.31 27.67 8.44
N VAL A 660 -3.51 27.36 7.42
CA VAL A 660 -2.58 28.32 6.78
C VAL A 660 -3.24 28.92 5.55
N SER A 661 -3.43 30.24 5.54
CA SER A 661 -4.08 30.96 4.44
C SER A 661 -3.08 31.47 3.40
N PRO A 662 -3.54 31.87 2.19
CA PRO A 662 -2.68 32.53 1.22
C PRO A 662 -1.99 33.81 1.74
N ALA A 663 -2.63 34.53 2.67
CA ALA A 663 -2.02 35.70 3.31
C ALA A 663 -0.84 35.30 4.21
N ASP A 664 -0.97 34.23 4.99
CA ASP A 664 0.13 33.69 5.81
C ASP A 664 1.30 33.24 4.94
N ILE A 665 1.02 32.62 3.79
CA ILE A 665 2.04 32.22 2.81
C ILE A 665 2.77 33.43 2.24
N SER A 666 2.06 34.53 1.96
CA SER A 666 2.67 35.78 1.48
C SER A 666 3.61 36.38 2.53
N VAL A 667 3.22 36.41 3.80
CA VAL A 667 4.06 36.85 4.93
C VAL A 667 5.30 35.99 5.05
N LEU A 668 5.14 34.66 4.96
CA LEU A 668 6.27 33.71 5.07
C LEU A 668 7.24 33.88 3.90
N LEU A 669 6.75 34.12 2.67
CA LEU A 669 7.57 34.39 1.50
C LEU A 669 8.41 35.65 1.68
N VAL A 670 7.81 36.75 2.15
CA VAL A 670 8.53 38.01 2.40
C VAL A 670 9.59 37.80 3.48
N TYR A 671 9.24 37.12 4.57
CA TYR A 671 10.18 36.86 5.66
C TYR A 671 11.40 36.05 5.24
N ILE A 672 11.20 35.00 4.43
CA ILE A 672 12.30 34.17 3.92
C ILE A 672 13.15 34.94 2.91
N ALA A 673 12.54 35.78 2.07
CA ALA A 673 13.27 36.62 1.10
C ALA A 673 14.13 37.68 1.78
N ALA A 674 13.67 38.25 2.90
CA ALA A 674 14.41 39.27 3.66
C ALA A 674 15.62 38.72 4.43
N ARG A 675 15.77 37.39 4.53
CA ARG A 675 16.88 36.72 5.24
C ARG A 675 17.94 36.08 4.30
N LYS A 676 17.70 36.13 2.99
CA LYS A 676 18.72 35.83 1.98
C LYS A 676 19.56 37.08 1.70
#